data_c44de873db2817a1596e3d8352a436d6
#
_entry.id   c44de873db2817a1596e3d8352a436d6
#
_cell.length_a   1.000
_cell.length_b   1.000
_cell.length_c   1.000
_cell.angle_alpha   90.00
_cell.angle_beta   90.00
_cell.angle_gamma   90.00
#
_symmetry.space_group_name_H-M   'P 1'
#
loop_
_entity.id
_entity.type
_entity.pdbx_description
1 polymer ?
#
loop_
_entity_poly.entity_id
_entity_poly.type
_entity_poly.pdbx_seq_one_letter_code
_entity_poly.pdbx_strand_id
1 'polypeptide(L)'
;MMRRGALIVLAAGLMAALASVTATAGSRGASNARGAQAQASAPRDTSHPAGLDGLGRLACAGGSSPIQHVIYIQFDNTHLLRDRPGVPSDLEQMPNLLNFMKRNGTLLSNDHTVLISHTGGGILSSITGVYPDRHGQAVSNSFRYYKPDGTTNTGVSFAYWTDGIFDPATSTPTDTAYNMVTPTGENAPAPWVPYTRAGCDVGMVGTANTVLENIGPDVPKVFGSGSDEANEVATDPGQAFADFVGIAVHCSESSSRCSSANNGVEDALPDEPGGYDGFNALFGAKYVAPQIGSGPVSDLDGNVIQDATGHVGFPGFDGMFPRNSLAYVAAMQEAGVPVTYAYISDAHDNHGISGEIHAAYGPGEQGYVDQLREYDRAFGQFFDRLDEDGITKDNTLFVITVEEGDHFAGGQPANPGCDGVTTACQWEHVTCPTASVPTCPSDNVGEVNANLRGLLTTQTGNTAGFDIHSDMAPAIYLHGNPARDAATTRQFERDLASVTFENPYTGETGPLSQQMIDRVGMRALHMITGDPLRTPTLVSFLQPDVFAFAGAPNCAAPCIQEQPGFAWNHGGLVPEVARTWVGFVGPGVRHRGQDGAVWSDHTDLRPTMMSLLGLEDDYAHDGRVLVDVLSSKAVPQTLRAHHETLRRLGAIYKQINAPFGRVGLDVITVSTAALESEDATYADLEDQLNQLTDDRNAVAGEMRDALEGAAFGQQPLSQKHAKSLIAAGKALISRADRLAASTG
;
A
#
# COMPACT_ATOMS: atom_id res chain seq x y z
N MET A 1 36.96 -34.94 -3.82
CA MET A 1 35.69 -35.10 -4.58
C MET A 1 34.60 -34.50 -3.75
N MET A 2 34.36 -33.21 -3.93
CA MET A 2 33.39 -32.42 -3.18
C MET A 2 32.19 -32.18 -4.08
N ARG A 3 31.01 -32.53 -3.61
CA ARG A 3 29.71 -32.10 -4.19
C ARG A 3 29.36 -30.79 -3.53
N ARG A 4 29.32 -29.72 -4.27
CA ARG A 4 28.74 -28.44 -3.86
C ARG A 4 27.23 -28.53 -4.09
N GLY A 5 26.47 -28.47 -3.02
CA GLY A 5 25.01 -28.23 -3.08
C GLY A 5 24.78 -26.75 -3.20
N ALA A 6 23.96 -26.35 -4.16
CA ALA A 6 23.49 -24.99 -4.30
C ALA A 6 22.46 -24.67 -3.19
N LEU A 7 22.69 -23.62 -2.42
CA LEU A 7 21.70 -23.02 -1.54
C LEU A 7 20.88 -22.02 -2.37
N ILE A 8 19.61 -22.28 -2.46
CA ILE A 8 18.61 -21.32 -2.98
C ILE A 8 18.20 -20.47 -1.78
N VAL A 9 18.51 -19.18 -1.84
CA VAL A 9 17.98 -18.20 -0.89
C VAL A 9 16.55 -17.91 -1.35
N LEU A 10 15.57 -18.45 -0.63
CA LEU A 10 14.16 -18.02 -0.75
C LEU A 10 13.97 -16.82 0.16
N ALA A 11 13.68 -15.67 -0.43
CA ALA A 11 13.04 -14.58 0.29
C ALA A 11 11.69 -15.11 0.82
N ALA A 12 11.42 -14.90 2.09
CA ALA A 12 10.25 -15.43 2.76
C ALA A 12 9.00 -14.61 2.42
N GLY A 13 8.50 -14.77 1.21
CA GLY A 13 7.09 -14.55 0.94
C GLY A 13 6.34 -15.84 1.31
N LEU A 14 5.24 -15.74 2.00
CA LEU A 14 4.39 -16.84 2.45
C LEU A 14 3.97 -17.69 1.25
N MET A 15 4.69 -18.79 0.94
CA MET A 15 4.26 -19.73 -0.09
C MET A 15 3.24 -20.72 0.50
N ALA A 16 1.99 -20.52 0.12
CA ALA A 16 0.97 -21.56 0.24
C ALA A 16 1.28 -22.69 -0.76
N ALA A 17 1.31 -23.90 -0.26
CA ALA A 17 1.59 -25.12 -1.05
C ALA A 17 0.60 -25.30 -2.21
N LEU A 18 1.12 -25.37 -3.43
CA LEU A 18 0.36 -25.74 -4.63
C LEU A 18 0.08 -27.26 -4.63
N ALA A 19 -1.19 -27.62 -4.49
CA ALA A 19 -1.68 -28.92 -4.89
C ALA A 19 -2.19 -28.84 -6.33
N SER A 20 -1.52 -29.53 -7.23
CA SER A 20 -1.91 -29.68 -8.63
C SER A 20 -3.17 -30.53 -8.79
N VAL A 21 -4.23 -29.95 -9.33
CA VAL A 21 -5.40 -30.67 -9.83
C VAL A 21 -5.45 -30.51 -11.35
N THR A 22 -5.26 -31.60 -12.06
CA THR A 22 -5.48 -31.69 -13.50
C THR A 22 -6.97 -31.75 -13.79
N ALA A 23 -7.49 -30.78 -14.53
CA ALA A 23 -8.85 -30.82 -15.05
C ALA A 23 -8.83 -30.98 -16.57
N THR A 24 -9.46 -32.02 -17.03
CA THR A 24 -9.69 -32.37 -18.43
C THR A 24 -10.76 -31.47 -19.07
N ALA A 25 -10.43 -30.91 -20.22
CA ALA A 25 -11.34 -30.10 -21.03
C ALA A 25 -12.44 -30.95 -21.69
N GLY A 26 -13.67 -30.49 -21.56
CA GLY A 26 -14.82 -30.96 -22.31
C GLY A 26 -15.54 -29.80 -22.99
N SER A 27 -15.49 -29.78 -24.31
CA SER A 27 -16.15 -28.82 -25.19
C SER A 27 -17.67 -29.02 -25.27
N ARG A 28 -18.47 -27.96 -25.21
CA ARG A 28 -19.78 -27.80 -25.91
C ARG A 28 -20.31 -26.36 -25.72
N GLY A 29 -20.47 -25.68 -26.83
CA GLY A 29 -21.78 -25.36 -27.45
C GLY A 29 -22.25 -23.94 -27.18
N ALA A 30 -22.06 -23.06 -28.17
CA ALA A 30 -22.60 -21.71 -28.18
C ALA A 30 -24.13 -21.68 -28.23
N SER A 31 -24.77 -20.78 -27.48
CA SER A 31 -26.13 -20.33 -27.78
C SER A 31 -26.24 -18.80 -27.60
N ASN A 32 -26.72 -18.17 -28.65
CA ASN A 32 -26.98 -16.73 -28.80
C ASN A 32 -27.95 -16.20 -27.74
N ALA A 33 -27.59 -15.12 -27.07
CA ALA A 33 -28.54 -14.19 -26.47
C ALA A 33 -28.30 -12.79 -27.02
N ARG A 34 -29.40 -12.18 -27.47
CA ARG A 34 -29.46 -10.91 -28.21
C ARG A 34 -29.15 -9.73 -27.32
N GLY A 35 -28.34 -8.83 -27.86
CA GLY A 35 -27.97 -7.59 -27.24
C GLY A 35 -29.13 -6.63 -26.98
N ALA A 36 -29.06 -5.97 -25.86
CA ALA A 36 -29.65 -4.65 -25.66
C ALA A 36 -28.55 -3.63 -26.06
N GLN A 37 -28.79 -2.90 -27.14
CA GLN A 37 -27.95 -1.79 -27.55
C GLN A 37 -28.06 -0.71 -26.48
N ALA A 38 -27.02 -0.54 -25.66
CA ALA A 38 -26.79 0.69 -24.95
C ALA A 38 -26.47 1.77 -25.99
N GLN A 39 -27.22 2.84 -25.98
CA GLN A 39 -26.92 4.03 -26.78
C GLN A 39 -25.59 4.58 -26.28
N ALA A 40 -24.57 4.51 -27.12
CA ALA A 40 -23.30 5.18 -26.91
C ALA A 40 -23.59 6.67 -26.70
N SER A 41 -23.32 7.14 -25.50
CA SER A 41 -23.25 8.57 -25.21
C SER A 41 -22.09 9.13 -26.06
N ALA A 42 -22.33 10.25 -26.74
CA ALA A 42 -21.32 10.91 -27.57
C ALA A 42 -20.05 11.16 -26.76
N PRO A 43 -18.85 11.01 -27.37
CA PRO A 43 -17.61 11.31 -26.68
C PRO A 43 -17.70 12.71 -26.07
N ARG A 44 -17.43 12.83 -24.77
CA ARG A 44 -17.25 14.15 -24.16
C ARG A 44 -16.11 14.83 -24.88
N ASP A 45 -16.38 16.02 -25.38
CA ASP A 45 -15.39 16.90 -25.96
C ASP A 45 -14.27 17.09 -24.93
N THR A 46 -13.12 16.45 -25.17
CA THR A 46 -11.91 16.58 -24.35
C THR A 46 -11.21 17.92 -24.57
N SER A 47 -11.90 18.91 -25.14
CA SER A 47 -11.49 20.31 -25.08
C SER A 47 -11.52 20.73 -23.61
N HIS A 48 -10.37 20.73 -23.00
CA HIS A 48 -10.10 21.10 -21.62
C HIS A 48 -10.84 22.34 -21.19
N PRO A 49 -11.49 22.39 -20.01
CA PRO A 49 -12.06 23.62 -19.49
C PRO A 49 -10.96 24.68 -19.40
N ALA A 50 -11.11 25.74 -20.15
CA ALA A 50 -10.25 26.90 -20.09
C ALA A 50 -10.37 27.54 -18.71
N GLY A 51 -9.41 27.30 -17.82
CA GLY A 51 -9.45 27.88 -16.47
C GLY A 51 -8.46 27.37 -15.45
N LEU A 52 -7.65 26.37 -15.76
CA LEU A 52 -6.48 26.04 -14.94
C LEU A 52 -5.30 26.93 -15.34
N ASP A 53 -5.43 28.24 -15.16
CA ASP A 53 -4.38 29.25 -15.38
C ASP A 53 -3.34 29.28 -14.25
N GLY A 54 -3.12 28.15 -13.61
CA GLY A 54 -2.03 27.94 -12.63
C GLY A 54 -0.97 27.06 -13.24
N LEU A 55 0.21 27.35 -13.08
CA LEU A 55 1.50 26.72 -13.32
C LEU A 55 1.55 25.38 -14.06
N GLY A 56 1.01 25.00 -14.98
CA GLY A 56 1.55 23.89 -15.75
C GLY A 56 0.59 22.77 -16.03
N ARG A 57 0.63 22.40 -17.22
CA ARG A 57 0.24 21.06 -17.68
C ARG A 57 1.53 20.29 -17.81
N LEU A 58 1.51 19.02 -17.39
CA LEU A 58 2.61 18.11 -17.72
C LEU A 58 2.85 18.15 -19.24
N ALA A 59 4.10 18.34 -19.65
CA ALA A 59 4.43 18.45 -21.09
C ALA A 59 4.69 17.07 -21.69
N CYS A 60 3.64 16.29 -21.95
CA CYS A 60 3.78 14.96 -22.53
C CYS A 60 4.13 14.97 -24.05
N ALA A 61 3.66 15.93 -24.79
CA ALA A 61 3.81 15.97 -26.26
C ALA A 61 4.56 17.21 -26.77
N GLY A 62 5.65 17.61 -26.07
CA GLY A 62 6.49 18.73 -26.53
C GLY A 62 5.90 20.12 -26.26
N GLY A 63 5.00 20.24 -25.29
CA GLY A 63 4.48 21.51 -24.80
C GLY A 63 5.47 22.24 -23.90
N SER A 64 5.31 23.56 -23.72
CA SER A 64 6.08 24.34 -22.76
C SER A 64 5.39 24.33 -21.40
N SER A 65 5.67 23.35 -20.56
CA SER A 65 5.27 23.32 -19.16
C SER A 65 6.48 23.43 -18.25
N PRO A 66 6.36 24.04 -17.07
CA PRO A 66 7.44 24.01 -16.09
C PRO A 66 7.67 22.59 -15.51
N ILE A 67 6.68 21.68 -15.58
CA ILE A 67 6.84 20.28 -15.20
C ILE A 67 6.92 19.45 -16.48
N GLN A 68 8.06 18.82 -16.69
CA GLN A 68 8.35 17.95 -17.82
C GLN A 68 8.47 16.49 -17.40
N HIS A 69 8.78 16.26 -16.13
CA HIS A 69 9.01 14.96 -15.54
C HIS A 69 8.23 14.80 -14.23
N VAL A 70 7.78 13.57 -13.95
CA VAL A 70 7.19 13.18 -12.67
C VAL A 70 7.94 11.95 -12.19
N ILE A 71 8.48 12.02 -10.98
CA ILE A 71 9.16 10.90 -10.34
C ILE A 71 8.50 10.70 -8.97
N TYR A 72 7.73 9.63 -8.86
CA TYR A 72 7.11 9.18 -7.63
C TYR A 72 7.90 8.00 -7.07
N ILE A 73 8.32 8.08 -5.81
CA ILE A 73 9.05 7.02 -5.12
C ILE A 73 8.35 6.74 -3.80
N GLN A 74 8.03 5.48 -3.55
CA GLN A 74 7.43 5.03 -2.31
C GLN A 74 8.30 3.94 -1.70
N PHE A 75 8.74 4.17 -0.49
CA PHE A 75 9.48 3.20 0.29
C PHE A 75 8.54 2.22 0.98
N ASP A 76 9.05 1.05 1.25
CA ASP A 76 8.59 0.16 2.28
C ASP A 76 9.21 0.57 3.62
N ASN A 77 8.43 0.64 4.67
CA ASN A 77 8.77 0.69 6.09
C ASN A 77 9.94 1.63 6.49
N THR A 78 10.19 2.70 5.76
CA THR A 78 11.30 3.62 6.05
C THR A 78 10.85 4.74 6.99
N HIS A 79 11.46 4.86 8.14
CA HIS A 79 11.02 5.74 9.23
C HIS A 79 11.59 7.16 9.18
N LEU A 80 10.76 8.13 9.56
CA LEU A 80 11.18 9.44 10.03
C LEU A 80 11.06 9.55 11.56
N LEU A 81 10.23 8.73 12.21
CA LEU A 81 10.26 8.53 13.64
C LEU A 81 11.48 7.68 14.03
N ARG A 82 11.93 7.82 15.26
CA ARG A 82 13.04 7.03 15.78
C ARG A 82 12.50 5.82 16.52
N ASP A 83 12.90 4.63 16.10
CA ASP A 83 12.50 3.36 16.71
C ASP A 83 13.07 3.20 18.12
N ARG A 84 14.25 3.80 18.34
CA ARG A 84 14.94 3.78 19.62
C ARG A 84 15.42 5.17 20.03
N PRO A 85 15.16 5.61 21.27
CA PRO A 85 15.70 6.86 21.78
C PRO A 85 17.24 6.88 21.67
N GLY A 86 17.78 7.90 21.01
CA GLY A 86 19.23 8.07 20.83
C GLY A 86 19.79 7.52 19.53
N VAL A 87 19.09 6.61 18.85
CA VAL A 87 19.41 6.15 17.50
C VAL A 87 18.69 7.06 16.47
N PRO A 88 19.38 7.61 15.46
CA PRO A 88 18.73 8.37 14.42
C PRO A 88 17.74 7.50 13.63
N SER A 89 16.65 8.10 13.14
CA SER A 89 15.71 7.42 12.24
C SER A 89 16.36 7.12 10.88
N ASP A 90 15.70 6.30 10.08
CA ASP A 90 16.20 5.92 8.76
C ASP A 90 16.47 7.13 7.88
N LEU A 91 15.50 8.05 7.78
CA LEU A 91 15.70 9.28 7.00
C LEU A 91 16.80 10.19 7.57
N GLU A 92 17.01 10.21 8.90
CA GLU A 92 18.12 10.95 9.50
C GLU A 92 19.48 10.33 9.11
N GLN A 93 19.51 9.04 8.80
CA GLN A 93 20.69 8.31 8.32
C GLN A 93 20.85 8.36 6.80
N MET A 94 19.87 8.91 6.08
CA MET A 94 19.92 9.13 4.62
C MET A 94 19.99 10.65 4.29
N PRO A 95 21.12 11.32 4.56
CA PRO A 95 21.23 12.78 4.43
C PRO A 95 21.13 13.30 3.00
N ASN A 96 21.49 12.54 1.96
CA ASN A 96 21.30 12.96 0.56
C ASN A 96 19.79 13.09 0.27
N LEU A 97 19.03 12.06 0.58
CA LEU A 97 17.59 12.03 0.39
C LEU A 97 16.87 13.05 1.27
N LEU A 98 17.14 13.04 2.59
CA LEU A 98 16.49 13.93 3.54
C LEU A 98 16.75 15.41 3.21
N ASN A 99 18.01 15.76 2.89
CA ASN A 99 18.36 17.14 2.54
C ASN A 99 17.80 17.54 1.18
N PHE A 100 17.71 16.63 0.21
CA PHE A 100 17.07 16.91 -1.07
C PHE A 100 15.64 17.41 -0.86
N MET A 101 14.84 16.69 -0.09
CA MET A 101 13.47 17.10 0.23
C MET A 101 13.39 18.40 1.04
N LYS A 102 14.17 18.50 2.11
CA LYS A 102 14.10 19.65 3.05
C LYS A 102 14.62 20.94 2.46
N ARG A 103 15.65 20.90 1.61
CA ARG A 103 16.27 22.11 1.03
C ARG A 103 15.57 22.60 -0.23
N ASN A 104 14.91 21.69 -0.96
CA ASN A 104 14.34 21.99 -2.26
C ASN A 104 12.81 22.01 -2.29
N GLY A 105 12.15 21.60 -1.20
CA GLY A 105 10.70 21.46 -1.17
C GLY A 105 10.08 21.52 0.22
N THR A 106 9.07 20.72 0.43
CA THR A 106 8.36 20.55 1.71
C THR A 106 8.29 19.07 2.06
N LEU A 107 8.82 18.70 3.23
CA LEU A 107 8.68 17.39 3.85
C LEU A 107 7.60 17.47 4.93
N LEU A 108 6.46 16.83 4.72
CA LEU A 108 5.44 16.64 5.76
C LEU A 108 5.84 15.46 6.63
N SER A 109 5.94 15.68 7.93
CA SER A 109 6.31 14.65 8.91
C SER A 109 5.15 14.21 9.80
N ASN A 110 3.93 14.52 9.39
CA ASN A 110 2.69 14.14 10.05
C ASN A 110 1.70 13.62 9.00
N ASP A 111 2.22 12.81 8.09
CA ASP A 111 1.47 12.02 7.15
C ASP A 111 1.05 10.70 7.82
N HIS A 112 0.04 10.03 7.31
CA HIS A 112 -0.49 8.79 7.87
C HIS A 112 -0.81 7.80 6.76
N THR A 113 -0.59 6.52 7.04
CA THR A 113 -1.06 5.45 6.18
C THR A 113 -2.58 5.25 6.30
N VAL A 114 -3.08 4.18 5.70
CA VAL A 114 -4.50 3.77 5.76
C VAL A 114 -4.63 2.50 6.60
N LEU A 115 -5.84 1.97 6.81
CA LEU A 115 -6.06 0.69 7.47
C LEU A 115 -6.49 -0.40 6.45
N ILE A 116 -5.94 -1.63 6.54
CA ILE A 116 -4.81 -1.99 7.42
C ILE A 116 -3.53 -1.40 6.84
N SER A 117 -2.59 -1.00 7.71
CA SER A 117 -1.29 -0.45 7.32
C SER A 117 -0.44 -1.54 6.68
N HIS A 118 -0.52 -1.65 5.36
CA HIS A 118 0.12 -2.70 4.58
C HIS A 118 0.42 -2.23 3.16
N THR A 119 1.49 -2.75 2.55
CA THR A 119 2.07 -2.40 1.24
C THR A 119 1.00 -2.13 0.16
N GLY A 120 0.12 -3.10 -0.11
CA GLY A 120 -0.90 -2.94 -1.15
C GLY A 120 -1.91 -1.84 -0.85
N GLY A 121 -2.36 -1.73 0.40
CA GLY A 121 -3.29 -0.68 0.85
C GLY A 121 -2.67 0.71 0.79
N GLY A 122 -1.43 0.85 1.29
CA GLY A 122 -0.66 2.09 1.29
C GLY A 122 -0.35 2.59 -0.12
N ILE A 123 0.20 1.73 -0.98
CA ILE A 123 0.52 2.08 -2.37
C ILE A 123 -0.75 2.47 -3.14
N LEU A 124 -1.78 1.62 -3.13
CA LEU A 124 -3.00 1.88 -3.89
C LEU A 124 -3.69 3.17 -3.42
N SER A 125 -3.77 3.42 -2.11
CA SER A 125 -4.35 4.66 -1.61
C SER A 125 -3.56 5.90 -2.03
N SER A 126 -2.24 5.80 -2.08
CA SER A 126 -1.35 6.90 -2.50
C SER A 126 -1.49 7.23 -3.99
N ILE A 127 -1.51 6.21 -4.85
CA ILE A 127 -1.53 6.42 -6.31
C ILE A 127 -2.92 6.67 -6.87
N THR A 128 -3.99 6.35 -6.12
CA THR A 128 -5.39 6.57 -6.54
C THR A 128 -6.06 7.72 -5.82
N GLY A 129 -5.64 8.06 -4.60
CA GLY A 129 -6.27 9.07 -3.77
C GLY A 129 -7.60 8.62 -3.13
N VAL A 130 -7.85 7.30 -3.06
CA VAL A 130 -9.06 6.75 -2.43
C VAL A 130 -8.70 5.74 -1.33
N TYR A 131 -9.64 5.51 -0.40
CA TYR A 131 -9.47 4.54 0.67
C TYR A 131 -9.73 3.09 0.18
N PRO A 132 -9.30 2.08 0.96
CA PRO A 132 -9.42 0.66 0.62
C PRO A 132 -10.82 0.17 0.29
N ASP A 133 -11.87 0.75 0.85
CA ASP A 133 -13.27 0.43 0.51
C ASP A 133 -13.61 0.72 -0.95
N ARG A 134 -12.83 1.56 -1.64
CA ARG A 134 -13.04 1.94 -3.03
C ARG A 134 -12.05 1.29 -3.99
N HIS A 135 -10.79 1.10 -3.62
CA HIS A 135 -9.84 0.39 -4.51
C HIS A 135 -9.84 -1.13 -4.30
N GLY A 136 -10.52 -1.65 -3.32
CA GLY A 136 -10.79 -3.07 -3.15
C GLY A 136 -9.77 -3.87 -2.36
N GLN A 137 -8.69 -3.26 -1.89
CA GLN A 137 -7.62 -3.91 -1.14
C GLN A 137 -7.53 -3.37 0.28
N ALA A 138 -8.21 -4.05 1.20
CA ALA A 138 -8.39 -3.58 2.58
C ALA A 138 -7.53 -4.34 3.61
N VAL A 139 -6.67 -5.26 3.18
CA VAL A 139 -5.91 -6.11 4.10
C VAL A 139 -4.42 -6.00 3.85
N SER A 140 -3.91 -6.54 2.75
CA SER A 140 -2.49 -6.62 2.43
C SER A 140 -2.31 -6.61 0.91
N ASN A 141 -1.21 -7.16 0.40
CA ASN A 141 -1.02 -7.43 -1.04
C ASN A 141 -1.92 -8.55 -1.55
N SER A 142 -2.61 -9.24 -0.66
CA SER A 142 -3.55 -10.31 -0.97
C SER A 142 -4.84 -10.15 -0.20
N PHE A 143 -5.90 -10.82 -0.66
CA PHE A 143 -7.18 -10.83 0.04
C PHE A 143 -7.75 -12.23 0.14
N ARG A 144 -8.55 -12.45 1.19
CA ARG A 144 -9.40 -13.63 1.32
C ARG A 144 -10.84 -13.29 0.95
N TYR A 145 -11.59 -14.32 0.54
CA TYR A 145 -13.03 -14.25 0.36
C TYR A 145 -13.70 -15.54 0.82
N TYR A 146 -14.93 -15.43 1.30
CA TYR A 146 -15.73 -16.59 1.69
C TYR A 146 -16.15 -17.41 0.47
N LYS A 147 -15.91 -18.70 0.53
CA LYS A 147 -16.40 -19.67 -0.46
C LYS A 147 -17.82 -20.15 -0.12
N PRO A 148 -18.54 -20.78 -1.07
CA PRO A 148 -19.89 -21.30 -0.84
C PRO A 148 -20.00 -22.33 0.30
N ASP A 149 -18.91 -23.02 0.66
CA ASP A 149 -18.85 -23.94 1.78
C ASP A 149 -18.64 -23.26 3.14
N GLY A 150 -18.52 -21.94 3.14
CA GLY A 150 -18.33 -21.12 4.33
C GLY A 150 -16.89 -21.06 4.85
N THR A 151 -15.93 -21.71 4.19
CA THR A 151 -14.50 -21.50 4.42
C THR A 151 -13.98 -20.36 3.54
N THR A 152 -12.70 -19.97 3.66
CA THR A 152 -12.11 -19.01 2.72
C THR A 152 -11.16 -19.68 1.73
N ASN A 153 -10.72 -18.92 0.71
CA ASN A 153 -9.55 -19.27 -0.08
C ASN A 153 -8.27 -19.14 0.77
N THR A 154 -7.12 -19.46 0.20
CA THR A 154 -5.82 -19.37 0.89
C THR A 154 -5.19 -17.97 0.84
N GLY A 155 -5.82 -17.04 0.17
CA GLY A 155 -5.33 -15.72 -0.19
C GLY A 155 -5.20 -15.59 -1.70
N VAL A 156 -5.43 -14.40 -2.22
CA VAL A 156 -5.26 -14.05 -3.63
C VAL A 156 -4.46 -12.77 -3.66
N SER A 157 -3.30 -12.80 -4.30
CA SER A 157 -2.59 -11.58 -4.67
C SER A 157 -3.28 -10.95 -5.88
N PHE A 158 -3.26 -9.65 -5.98
CA PHE A 158 -3.67 -8.97 -7.19
C PHE A 158 -2.73 -9.38 -8.33
N ALA A 159 -3.32 -9.89 -9.42
CA ALA A 159 -2.56 -10.24 -10.60
C ALA A 159 -2.39 -9.04 -11.55
N TYR A 160 -3.22 -8.03 -11.37
CA TYR A 160 -3.27 -6.86 -12.23
C TYR A 160 -3.95 -5.70 -11.52
N TRP A 161 -4.28 -4.58 -12.22
CA TRP A 161 -4.76 -3.35 -11.60
C TRP A 161 -5.84 -3.57 -10.56
N THR A 162 -6.98 -4.11 -10.84
CA THR A 162 -7.98 -4.51 -9.85
C THR A 162 -8.54 -5.87 -10.21
N ASP A 163 -8.83 -6.70 -9.21
CA ASP A 163 -9.58 -7.92 -9.43
C ASP A 163 -11.08 -7.63 -9.42
N GLY A 164 -11.81 -8.37 -10.25
CA GLY A 164 -13.27 -8.33 -10.28
C GLY A 164 -13.88 -8.78 -8.97
N ILE A 165 -15.12 -8.36 -8.72
CA ILE A 165 -15.91 -8.81 -7.58
C ILE A 165 -16.18 -10.32 -7.72
N PHE A 166 -16.00 -11.05 -6.63
CA PHE A 166 -16.18 -12.49 -6.59
C PHE A 166 -17.66 -12.88 -6.74
N ASP A 167 -17.97 -13.79 -7.67
CA ASP A 167 -19.29 -14.39 -7.80
C ASP A 167 -19.42 -15.64 -6.91
N PRO A 168 -20.25 -15.62 -5.85
CA PRO A 168 -20.40 -16.75 -4.96
C PRO A 168 -21.03 -17.97 -5.61
N ALA A 169 -21.77 -17.82 -6.74
CA ALA A 169 -22.41 -18.93 -7.43
C ALA A 169 -21.42 -19.79 -8.19
N THR A 170 -20.34 -19.21 -8.70
CA THR A 170 -19.35 -19.90 -9.52
C THR A 170 -18.06 -20.22 -8.77
N SER A 171 -17.86 -19.62 -7.60
CA SER A 171 -16.60 -19.68 -6.82
C SER A 171 -15.38 -19.17 -7.60
N THR A 172 -15.60 -18.31 -8.59
CA THR A 172 -14.57 -17.68 -9.39
C THR A 172 -14.91 -16.21 -9.56
N PRO A 173 -13.93 -15.30 -9.68
CA PRO A 173 -14.18 -13.93 -10.08
C PRO A 173 -14.71 -13.90 -11.52
N THR A 174 -16.03 -13.81 -11.67
CA THR A 174 -16.70 -13.77 -12.98
C THR A 174 -17.47 -12.49 -13.20
N ASP A 175 -17.62 -11.70 -12.16
CA ASP A 175 -18.22 -10.38 -12.25
C ASP A 175 -17.22 -9.41 -12.89
N THR A 176 -17.66 -8.64 -13.86
CA THR A 176 -16.89 -7.56 -14.49
C THR A 176 -16.98 -6.25 -13.70
N ALA A 177 -17.79 -6.18 -12.63
CA ALA A 177 -17.82 -5.03 -11.75
C ALA A 177 -16.54 -4.99 -10.90
N TYR A 178 -15.90 -3.84 -10.87
CA TYR A 178 -14.66 -3.59 -10.13
C TYR A 178 -14.95 -2.77 -8.88
N ASN A 179 -14.01 -2.79 -7.91
CA ASN A 179 -14.21 -2.07 -6.66
C ASN A 179 -14.14 -0.55 -6.85
N MET A 180 -13.23 -0.06 -7.70
CA MET A 180 -13.15 1.36 -7.98
C MET A 180 -14.25 1.80 -8.94
N VAL A 181 -15.02 2.78 -8.48
CA VAL A 181 -16.10 3.36 -9.27
C VAL A 181 -16.05 4.89 -9.27
N THR A 182 -16.53 5.48 -10.36
CA THR A 182 -16.78 6.92 -10.48
C THR A 182 -17.96 7.33 -9.61
N PRO A 183 -18.21 8.63 -9.41
CA PRO A 183 -19.42 9.11 -8.72
C PRO A 183 -20.74 8.69 -9.39
N THR A 184 -20.71 8.30 -10.66
CA THR A 184 -21.88 7.80 -11.39
C THR A 184 -22.06 6.29 -11.30
N GLY A 185 -21.16 5.59 -10.61
CA GLY A 185 -21.22 4.14 -10.40
C GLY A 185 -20.66 3.32 -11.55
N GLU A 186 -19.92 3.95 -12.47
CA GLU A 186 -19.19 3.26 -13.54
C GLU A 186 -17.79 2.87 -13.03
N ASN A 187 -17.15 1.89 -13.66
CA ASN A 187 -15.79 1.49 -13.33
C ASN A 187 -14.83 2.69 -13.47
N ALA A 188 -13.98 2.89 -12.48
CA ALA A 188 -12.99 3.94 -12.50
C ALA A 188 -11.73 3.50 -13.25
N PRO A 189 -11.11 4.39 -14.04
CA PRO A 189 -9.87 4.07 -14.74
C PRO A 189 -8.68 3.90 -13.79
N ALA A 190 -7.69 3.17 -14.27
CA ALA A 190 -6.43 2.96 -13.56
C ALA A 190 -5.63 4.27 -13.40
N PRO A 191 -4.74 4.37 -12.39
CA PRO A 191 -4.08 5.63 -12.04
C PRO A 191 -3.12 6.17 -13.11
N TRP A 192 -2.69 5.38 -14.08
CA TRP A 192 -1.87 5.88 -15.20
C TRP A 192 -2.69 6.54 -16.32
N VAL A 193 -4.01 6.34 -16.35
CA VAL A 193 -4.88 6.82 -17.42
C VAL A 193 -4.83 8.33 -17.66
N PRO A 194 -4.89 9.21 -16.67
CA PRO A 194 -4.77 10.66 -16.92
C PRO A 194 -3.48 11.07 -17.62
N TYR A 195 -2.39 10.35 -17.35
CA TYR A 195 -1.10 10.59 -18.00
C TYR A 195 -1.08 10.07 -19.45
N THR A 196 -1.54 8.84 -19.66
CA THR A 196 -1.55 8.23 -21.01
C THR A 196 -2.51 8.96 -21.96
N ARG A 197 -3.67 9.41 -21.46
CA ARG A 197 -4.58 10.31 -22.18
C ARG A 197 -3.94 11.66 -22.51
N ALA A 198 -3.07 12.17 -21.63
CA ALA A 198 -2.32 13.41 -21.89
C ALA A 198 -1.15 13.21 -22.89
N GLY A 199 -0.89 11.97 -23.29
CA GLY A 199 0.15 11.60 -24.26
C GLY A 199 1.49 11.21 -23.63
N CYS A 200 1.55 10.99 -22.30
CA CYS A 200 2.74 10.49 -21.62
C CYS A 200 2.74 8.96 -21.50
N ASP A 201 3.88 8.33 -21.76
CA ASP A 201 4.13 6.99 -21.28
C ASP A 201 4.40 7.01 -19.78
N VAL A 202 4.00 5.96 -19.07
CA VAL A 202 4.14 5.83 -17.60
C VAL A 202 4.94 4.58 -17.26
N GLY A 203 6.10 4.76 -16.66
CA GLY A 203 6.95 3.67 -16.18
C GLY A 203 6.61 3.28 -14.75
N MET A 204 6.58 1.98 -14.48
CA MET A 204 6.35 1.40 -13.17
C MET A 204 7.50 0.47 -12.80
N VAL A 205 8.04 0.63 -11.59
CA VAL A 205 9.17 -0.14 -11.07
C VAL A 205 8.81 -0.66 -9.69
N GLY A 206 8.52 -1.94 -9.56
CA GLY A 206 8.19 -2.60 -8.30
C GLY A 206 6.89 -2.12 -7.63
N THR A 207 6.08 -1.32 -8.28
CA THR A 207 4.87 -0.73 -7.70
C THR A 207 3.73 -1.73 -7.71
N ALA A 208 3.22 -2.08 -6.53
CA ALA A 208 2.17 -3.09 -6.35
C ALA A 208 0.96 -2.85 -7.26
N ASN A 209 0.43 -3.93 -7.80
CA ASN A 209 -0.77 -4.00 -8.64
C ASN A 209 -0.69 -3.24 -9.99
N THR A 210 0.45 -2.65 -10.29
CA THR A 210 0.68 -1.90 -11.55
C THR A 210 1.70 -2.58 -12.46
N VAL A 211 2.35 -3.62 -11.98
CA VAL A 211 3.32 -4.48 -12.67
C VAL A 211 2.93 -5.94 -12.45
N LEU A 212 3.58 -6.87 -13.12
CA LEU A 212 3.42 -8.29 -12.80
C LEU A 212 4.21 -8.60 -11.52
N GLU A 213 3.60 -9.30 -10.57
CA GLU A 213 4.18 -9.62 -9.28
C GLU A 213 4.43 -11.13 -9.13
N ASN A 214 3.53 -11.94 -9.67
CA ASN A 214 3.53 -13.38 -9.52
C ASN A 214 3.58 -14.08 -10.87
N ILE A 215 4.72 -14.65 -11.23
CA ILE A 215 4.90 -15.27 -12.55
C ILE A 215 3.84 -16.32 -12.90
N GLY A 216 3.38 -17.09 -11.91
CA GLY A 216 2.41 -18.16 -12.11
C GLY A 216 1.05 -17.68 -12.62
N PRO A 217 0.34 -16.79 -11.91
CA PRO A 217 -0.94 -16.25 -12.34
C PRO A 217 -0.82 -15.11 -13.36
N ASP A 218 0.15 -14.19 -13.21
CA ASP A 218 0.16 -12.93 -13.94
C ASP A 218 0.63 -13.09 -15.38
N VAL A 219 1.73 -13.82 -15.61
CA VAL A 219 2.28 -14.01 -16.96
C VAL A 219 1.27 -14.70 -17.89
N PRO A 220 0.63 -15.82 -17.52
CA PRO A 220 -0.41 -16.42 -18.37
C PRO A 220 -1.66 -15.54 -18.54
N LYS A 221 -1.98 -14.67 -17.59
CA LYS A 221 -3.11 -13.73 -17.69
C LYS A 221 -2.85 -12.65 -18.76
N VAL A 222 -1.66 -12.10 -18.78
CA VAL A 222 -1.26 -11.00 -19.67
C VAL A 222 -0.89 -11.50 -21.07
N PHE A 223 -0.06 -12.53 -21.17
CA PHE A 223 0.47 -13.01 -22.45
C PHE A 223 -0.30 -14.20 -23.05
N GLY A 224 -1.16 -14.83 -22.26
CA GLY A 224 -1.90 -16.03 -22.64
C GLY A 224 -1.24 -17.31 -22.11
N SER A 225 -2.05 -18.28 -21.70
CA SER A 225 -1.60 -19.53 -21.09
C SER A 225 -0.78 -20.46 -22.02
N GLY A 226 -0.76 -20.20 -23.32
CA GLY A 226 0.01 -20.95 -24.32
C GLY A 226 1.13 -20.15 -24.96
N SER A 227 1.46 -18.98 -24.43
CA SER A 227 2.51 -18.11 -24.93
C SER A 227 3.93 -18.65 -24.64
N ASP A 228 4.92 -18.10 -25.31
CA ASP A 228 6.32 -18.43 -25.03
C ASP A 228 6.71 -17.97 -23.61
N GLU A 229 6.15 -16.88 -23.12
CA GLU A 229 6.34 -16.37 -21.77
C GLU A 229 5.80 -17.33 -20.71
N ALA A 230 4.59 -17.86 -20.90
CA ALA A 230 4.03 -18.87 -20.01
C ALA A 230 4.83 -20.19 -20.03
N ASN A 231 5.39 -20.55 -21.19
CA ASN A 231 6.29 -21.69 -21.29
C ASN A 231 7.63 -21.45 -20.56
N GLU A 232 8.14 -20.22 -20.59
CA GLU A 232 9.36 -19.84 -19.85
C GLU A 232 9.14 -19.95 -18.35
N VAL A 233 7.99 -19.50 -17.83
CA VAL A 233 7.60 -19.71 -16.41
C VAL A 233 7.68 -21.19 -16.01
N ALA A 234 7.26 -22.09 -16.91
CA ALA A 234 7.26 -23.54 -16.64
C ALA A 234 8.64 -24.18 -16.76
N THR A 235 9.54 -23.65 -17.58
CA THR A 235 10.84 -24.30 -17.92
C THR A 235 12.04 -23.65 -17.24
N ASP A 236 11.98 -22.35 -16.98
CA ASP A 236 13.01 -21.56 -16.31
C ASP A 236 12.38 -20.46 -15.44
N PRO A 237 11.77 -20.82 -14.29
CA PRO A 237 11.07 -19.86 -13.44
C PRO A 237 11.96 -18.76 -12.87
N GLY A 238 13.27 -19.00 -12.73
CA GLY A 238 14.22 -17.99 -12.26
C GLY A 238 14.44 -16.89 -13.30
N GLN A 239 14.68 -17.25 -14.57
CA GLN A 239 14.78 -16.27 -15.63
C GLN A 239 13.43 -15.59 -15.89
N ALA A 240 12.32 -16.33 -15.89
CA ALA A 240 11.00 -15.77 -16.06
C ALA A 240 10.66 -14.72 -14.99
N PHE A 241 11.11 -14.92 -13.74
CA PHE A 241 10.95 -13.94 -12.68
C PHE A 241 11.74 -12.65 -13.01
N ALA A 242 13.00 -12.76 -13.39
CA ALA A 242 13.82 -11.63 -13.79
C ALA A 242 13.32 -10.92 -15.06
N ASP A 243 12.72 -11.68 -15.98
CA ASP A 243 12.22 -11.18 -17.25
C ASP A 243 10.89 -10.42 -17.15
N PHE A 244 9.96 -10.85 -16.28
CA PHE A 244 8.58 -10.37 -16.32
C PHE A 244 8.12 -9.62 -15.08
N VAL A 245 8.68 -9.86 -13.89
CA VAL A 245 8.21 -9.26 -12.64
C VAL A 245 8.76 -7.86 -12.42
N GLY A 246 7.98 -7.02 -11.80
CA GLY A 246 8.40 -5.75 -11.18
C GLY A 246 8.60 -4.57 -12.13
N ILE A 247 8.52 -4.74 -13.45
CA ILE A 247 8.72 -3.66 -14.42
C ILE A 247 7.57 -3.58 -15.42
N ALA A 248 7.06 -2.35 -15.65
CA ALA A 248 6.10 -2.10 -16.71
C ALA A 248 6.27 -0.71 -17.32
N VAL A 249 5.77 -0.51 -18.54
CA VAL A 249 5.51 0.80 -19.16
C VAL A 249 4.12 0.78 -19.76
N HIS A 250 3.20 1.58 -19.20
CA HIS A 250 1.89 1.84 -19.75
C HIS A 250 1.99 2.98 -20.77
N CYS A 251 1.67 2.70 -22.00
CA CYS A 251 1.91 3.63 -23.10
C CYS A 251 0.70 4.50 -23.42
N SER A 252 0.95 5.71 -23.88
CA SER A 252 -0.06 6.53 -24.52
C SER A 252 -0.46 5.94 -25.90
N GLU A 253 -1.67 6.27 -26.37
CA GLU A 253 -2.20 5.74 -27.63
C GLU A 253 -1.27 5.95 -28.84
N SER A 254 -0.57 7.07 -28.88
CA SER A 254 0.34 7.42 -29.98
C SER A 254 1.76 6.89 -29.82
N SER A 255 2.08 6.24 -28.72
CA SER A 255 3.44 5.75 -28.44
C SER A 255 3.80 4.55 -29.31
N SER A 256 4.90 4.66 -30.04
CA SER A 256 5.46 3.51 -30.77
C SER A 256 6.20 2.51 -29.88
N ARG A 257 6.46 2.88 -28.62
CA ARG A 257 7.18 2.05 -27.64
C ARG A 257 6.46 0.73 -27.38
N CYS A 258 5.16 0.79 -27.11
CA CYS A 258 4.31 -0.38 -26.87
C CYS A 258 3.68 -0.95 -28.16
N SER A 259 4.34 -0.81 -29.31
CA SER A 259 3.87 -1.46 -30.54
C SER A 259 4.02 -2.99 -30.43
N SER A 260 3.22 -3.74 -31.18
CA SER A 260 3.32 -5.20 -31.26
C SER A 260 4.69 -5.68 -31.77
N ALA A 261 5.42 -4.84 -32.53
CA ALA A 261 6.78 -5.12 -32.96
C ALA A 261 7.79 -5.11 -31.78
N ASN A 262 7.46 -4.46 -30.70
CA ASN A 262 8.24 -4.39 -29.44
C ASN A 262 7.64 -5.31 -28.36
N ASN A 263 6.76 -6.25 -28.74
CA ASN A 263 6.02 -7.12 -27.82
C ASN A 263 5.07 -6.37 -26.88
N GLY A 264 4.59 -5.19 -27.28
CA GLY A 264 3.50 -4.53 -26.58
C GLY A 264 2.22 -5.35 -26.63
N VAL A 265 1.59 -5.50 -25.50
CA VAL A 265 0.31 -6.17 -25.33
C VAL A 265 -0.76 -5.17 -24.92
N GLU A 266 -2.00 -5.51 -25.14
CA GLU A 266 -3.14 -4.72 -24.67
C GLU A 266 -3.09 -4.61 -23.16
N ASP A 267 -3.31 -3.40 -22.65
CA ASP A 267 -3.42 -3.12 -21.23
C ASP A 267 -4.79 -3.60 -20.76
N ALA A 268 -4.86 -4.83 -20.25
CA ALA A 268 -6.10 -5.56 -20.00
C ALA A 268 -6.84 -5.02 -18.77
N LEU A 269 -7.38 -3.83 -18.91
CA LEU A 269 -8.18 -3.14 -17.90
C LEU A 269 -9.69 -3.42 -18.13
N PRO A 270 -10.54 -3.17 -17.12
CA PRO A 270 -11.98 -3.17 -17.29
C PRO A 270 -12.41 -2.04 -18.23
N ASP A 271 -13.61 -2.17 -18.82
CA ASP A 271 -14.26 -1.08 -19.55
C ASP A 271 -14.35 0.17 -18.66
N GLU A 272 -13.83 1.28 -19.15
CA GLU A 272 -13.70 2.51 -18.40
C GLU A 272 -14.60 3.61 -18.93
N PRO A 273 -14.97 4.61 -18.11
CA PRO A 273 -15.77 5.75 -18.54
C PRO A 273 -15.12 6.49 -19.71
N GLY A 274 -15.95 6.96 -20.65
CA GLY A 274 -15.49 7.70 -21.81
C GLY A 274 -14.89 6.84 -22.93
N GLY A 275 -15.01 5.51 -22.83
CA GLY A 275 -14.56 4.58 -23.86
C GLY A 275 -13.04 4.34 -23.88
N TYR A 276 -12.36 4.64 -22.75
CA TYR A 276 -10.99 4.19 -22.54
C TYR A 276 -11.04 2.81 -21.89
N ASP A 277 -10.42 1.84 -22.52
CA ASP A 277 -10.29 0.47 -22.08
C ASP A 277 -8.82 0.03 -21.96
N GLY A 278 -7.93 1.00 -21.75
CA GLY A 278 -6.49 0.84 -21.82
C GLY A 278 -5.95 1.06 -23.24
N PHE A 279 -4.65 1.25 -23.33
CA PHE A 279 -3.94 1.26 -24.62
C PHE A 279 -3.08 0.00 -24.71
N ASN A 280 -1.78 0.12 -24.88
CA ASN A 280 -0.84 -0.99 -24.80
C ASN A 280 0.16 -0.76 -23.69
N ALA A 281 0.70 -1.84 -23.18
CA ALA A 281 1.79 -1.82 -22.21
C ALA A 281 2.92 -2.78 -22.60
N LEU A 282 4.10 -2.53 -22.04
CA LEU A 282 5.20 -3.47 -21.99
C LEU A 282 5.31 -3.98 -20.56
N PHE A 283 5.29 -5.28 -20.36
CA PHE A 283 5.47 -5.90 -19.07
C PHE A 283 6.79 -6.66 -19.00
N GLY A 284 7.55 -6.36 -17.94
CA GLY A 284 8.80 -7.01 -17.62
C GLY A 284 10.04 -6.39 -18.25
N ALA A 285 11.16 -6.62 -17.57
CA ALA A 285 12.47 -6.14 -17.98
C ALA A 285 12.86 -6.60 -19.40
N LYS A 286 12.45 -7.82 -19.79
CA LYS A 286 12.70 -8.39 -21.11
C LYS A 286 12.24 -7.51 -22.27
N TYR A 287 11.08 -6.87 -22.13
CA TYR A 287 10.48 -6.05 -23.17
C TYR A 287 10.69 -4.55 -22.95
N VAL A 288 10.85 -4.12 -21.70
CA VAL A 288 11.11 -2.72 -21.37
C VAL A 288 12.56 -2.32 -21.61
N ALA A 289 13.55 -3.13 -21.18
CA ALA A 289 14.95 -2.75 -21.28
C ALA A 289 15.40 -2.38 -22.71
N PRO A 290 14.99 -3.09 -23.78
CA PRO A 290 15.34 -2.70 -25.15
C PRO A 290 14.72 -1.37 -25.59
N GLN A 291 13.69 -0.87 -24.92
CA GLN A 291 13.00 0.39 -25.25
C GLN A 291 13.51 1.58 -24.44
N ILE A 292 14.33 1.34 -23.43
CA ILE A 292 14.92 2.38 -22.56
C ILE A 292 16.45 2.41 -22.61
N GLY A 293 17.08 1.49 -23.36
CA GLY A 293 18.52 1.40 -23.53
C GLY A 293 18.94 0.52 -24.69
N SER A 294 20.24 0.30 -24.84
CA SER A 294 20.81 -0.55 -25.92
C SER A 294 21.06 -2.00 -25.51
N GLY A 295 20.65 -2.38 -24.31
CA GLY A 295 20.88 -3.71 -23.74
C GLY A 295 20.26 -3.85 -22.35
N PRO A 296 20.68 -4.83 -21.57
CA PRO A 296 20.27 -4.96 -20.19
C PRO A 296 20.55 -3.69 -19.39
N VAL A 297 19.65 -3.33 -18.49
CA VAL A 297 19.84 -2.17 -17.63
C VAL A 297 20.96 -2.46 -16.63
N SER A 298 21.87 -1.50 -16.46
CA SER A 298 22.88 -1.53 -15.42
C SER A 298 22.41 -0.76 -14.19
N ASP A 299 22.82 -1.22 -13.00
CA ASP A 299 22.62 -0.50 -11.75
C ASP A 299 23.34 0.86 -11.75
N LEU A 300 23.19 1.65 -10.70
CA LEU A 300 23.84 2.96 -10.60
C LEU A 300 25.36 2.86 -10.46
N ASP A 301 25.92 1.69 -10.17
CA ASP A 301 27.36 1.42 -10.15
C ASP A 301 27.89 0.92 -11.51
N GLY A 302 27.03 0.73 -12.51
CA GLY A 302 27.37 0.29 -13.86
C GLY A 302 27.40 -1.23 -14.06
N ASN A 303 26.97 -2.02 -13.07
CA ASN A 303 26.88 -3.47 -13.20
C ASN A 303 25.54 -3.86 -13.82
N VAL A 304 25.54 -4.89 -14.67
CA VAL A 304 24.31 -5.45 -15.21
C VAL A 304 23.45 -5.99 -14.05
N ILE A 305 22.18 -5.60 -14.01
CA ILE A 305 21.23 -6.06 -12.99
C ILE A 305 20.91 -7.53 -13.24
N GLN A 306 21.18 -8.37 -12.25
CA GLN A 306 20.96 -9.81 -12.30
C GLN A 306 20.88 -10.39 -10.87
N ASP A 307 20.28 -11.57 -10.73
CA ASP A 307 20.30 -12.30 -9.46
C ASP A 307 21.64 -12.99 -9.19
N ALA A 308 21.77 -13.62 -8.03
CA ALA A 308 22.97 -14.35 -7.62
C ALA A 308 23.30 -15.57 -8.50
N THR A 309 22.36 -16.03 -9.31
CA THR A 309 22.52 -17.16 -10.24
C THR A 309 22.80 -16.72 -11.67
N GLY A 310 22.72 -15.42 -11.96
CA GLY A 310 23.05 -14.81 -13.24
C GLY A 310 21.84 -14.60 -14.16
N HIS A 311 20.61 -14.66 -13.65
CA HIS A 311 19.43 -14.29 -14.41
C HIS A 311 19.37 -12.78 -14.57
N VAL A 312 19.55 -12.31 -15.79
CA VAL A 312 19.60 -10.89 -16.14
C VAL A 312 18.20 -10.34 -16.31
N GLY A 313 17.93 -9.14 -15.76
CA GLY A 313 16.64 -8.48 -15.86
C GLY A 313 16.33 -7.64 -14.63
N PHE A 314 15.15 -7.84 -14.04
CA PHE A 314 14.78 -7.29 -12.74
C PHE A 314 14.41 -8.44 -11.79
N PRO A 315 15.42 -9.11 -11.19
CA PRO A 315 15.21 -10.36 -10.47
C PRO A 315 14.68 -10.14 -9.04
N GLY A 316 13.65 -9.33 -8.89
CA GLY A 316 13.05 -9.04 -7.62
C GLY A 316 11.85 -8.11 -7.76
N PHE A 317 11.03 -8.10 -6.72
CA PHE A 317 9.96 -7.15 -6.48
C PHE A 317 10.27 -6.50 -5.14
N ASP A 318 10.16 -7.28 -4.10
CA ASP A 318 10.75 -7.02 -2.80
C ASP A 318 12.23 -7.39 -2.77
N GLY A 319 13.00 -6.78 -1.90
CA GLY A 319 14.39 -7.11 -1.70
C GLY A 319 15.34 -6.57 -2.78
N MET A 320 14.87 -5.72 -3.69
CA MET A 320 15.71 -5.05 -4.66
C MET A 320 16.42 -3.83 -4.06
N PHE A 321 17.74 -3.76 -4.22
CA PHE A 321 18.49 -2.58 -3.80
C PHE A 321 18.04 -1.33 -4.55
N PRO A 322 17.96 -0.16 -3.89
CA PRO A 322 17.61 1.10 -4.53
C PRO A 322 18.45 1.44 -5.76
N ARG A 323 19.75 1.06 -5.79
CA ARG A 323 20.60 1.28 -6.96
C ARG A 323 20.08 0.61 -8.23
N ASN A 324 19.33 -0.51 -8.10
CA ASN A 324 18.72 -1.23 -9.22
C ASN A 324 17.42 -0.53 -9.64
N SER A 325 16.50 -0.30 -8.69
CA SER A 325 15.19 0.32 -8.97
C SER A 325 15.36 1.74 -9.49
N LEU A 326 16.23 2.55 -8.87
CA LEU A 326 16.52 3.92 -9.30
C LEU A 326 17.23 3.98 -10.65
N ALA A 327 18.02 2.98 -11.00
CA ALA A 327 18.63 2.89 -12.33
C ALA A 327 17.58 2.67 -13.42
N TYR A 328 16.56 1.83 -13.18
CA TYR A 328 15.42 1.70 -14.09
C TYR A 328 14.63 3.00 -14.22
N VAL A 329 14.37 3.69 -13.10
CA VAL A 329 13.70 4.99 -13.11
C VAL A 329 14.49 6.00 -13.97
N ALA A 330 15.80 6.14 -13.74
CA ALA A 330 16.65 7.05 -14.50
C ALA A 330 16.64 6.70 -15.98
N ALA A 331 16.86 5.42 -16.34
CA ALA A 331 16.86 4.98 -17.74
C ALA A 331 15.52 5.20 -18.44
N MET A 332 14.39 5.03 -17.75
CA MET A 332 13.06 5.36 -18.28
C MET A 332 12.93 6.86 -18.55
N GLN A 333 13.31 7.70 -17.60
CA GLN A 333 13.24 9.16 -17.73
C GLN A 333 14.12 9.66 -18.90
N GLU A 334 15.37 9.21 -18.98
CA GLU A 334 16.33 9.51 -20.04
C GLU A 334 15.83 9.06 -21.42
N ALA A 335 15.14 7.91 -21.49
CA ALA A 335 14.56 7.38 -22.72
C ALA A 335 13.22 8.05 -23.10
N GLY A 336 12.76 9.07 -22.38
CA GLY A 336 11.53 9.82 -22.68
C GLY A 336 10.25 9.12 -22.20
N VAL A 337 10.30 8.38 -21.10
CA VAL A 337 9.16 7.98 -20.29
C VAL A 337 9.05 9.00 -19.14
N PRO A 338 8.27 10.08 -19.31
CA PRO A 338 8.39 11.26 -18.44
C PRO A 338 7.72 11.10 -17.08
N VAL A 339 6.93 10.05 -16.89
CA VAL A 339 6.26 9.74 -15.63
C VAL A 339 6.74 8.39 -15.15
N THR A 340 7.26 8.32 -13.92
CA THR A 340 7.70 7.07 -13.31
C THR A 340 7.20 6.95 -11.88
N TYR A 341 6.79 5.74 -11.53
CA TYR A 341 6.45 5.32 -10.17
C TYR A 341 7.40 4.19 -9.78
N ALA A 342 7.98 4.28 -8.60
CA ALA A 342 8.91 3.29 -8.10
C ALA A 342 8.63 2.94 -6.65
N TYR A 343 8.80 1.67 -6.34
CA TYR A 343 8.83 1.14 -4.98
C TYR A 343 10.27 0.83 -4.60
N ILE A 344 10.61 1.10 -3.35
CA ILE A 344 11.92 0.81 -2.76
C ILE A 344 11.68 -0.07 -1.54
N SER A 345 12.17 -1.29 -1.57
CA SER A 345 12.04 -2.23 -0.45
C SER A 345 12.68 -1.69 0.84
N ASP A 346 12.27 -2.25 1.97
CA ASP A 346 12.77 -1.85 3.29
C ASP A 346 14.29 -2.01 3.44
N ALA A 347 14.86 -1.36 4.45
CA ALA A 347 16.28 -1.33 4.69
C ALA A 347 16.72 -2.19 5.88
N HIS A 348 15.82 -2.69 6.69
CA HIS A 348 16.15 -3.48 7.88
C HIS A 348 16.31 -4.98 7.60
N ASP A 349 15.79 -5.46 6.48
CA ASP A 349 15.99 -6.83 6.05
C ASP A 349 17.40 -7.07 5.50
N ASN A 350 17.88 -8.29 5.66
CA ASN A 350 19.16 -8.69 5.13
C ASN A 350 19.07 -9.02 3.62
N HIS A 351 19.39 -8.07 2.77
CA HIS A 351 19.49 -8.26 1.32
C HIS A 351 20.77 -9.02 0.88
N GLY A 352 21.44 -9.71 1.79
CA GLY A 352 22.62 -10.52 1.49
C GLY A 352 23.92 -9.75 1.29
N ILE A 353 23.99 -8.48 1.72
CA ILE A 353 25.20 -7.65 1.63
C ILE A 353 26.35 -8.26 2.44
N SER A 354 26.06 -8.80 3.62
CA SER A 354 27.07 -9.33 4.54
C SER A 354 27.48 -10.79 4.27
N GLY A 355 26.73 -11.52 3.44
CA GLY A 355 26.93 -12.96 3.25
C GLY A 355 26.59 -13.81 4.49
N GLU A 356 26.09 -13.20 5.55
CA GLU A 356 25.53 -13.84 6.73
C GLU A 356 24.01 -13.82 6.63
N ILE A 357 23.36 -14.87 7.08
CA ILE A 357 21.90 -14.94 7.10
C ILE A 357 21.43 -14.40 8.46
N HIS A 358 21.37 -13.08 8.58
CA HIS A 358 20.51 -12.44 9.55
C HIS A 358 19.15 -12.22 8.88
N ALA A 359 18.10 -12.54 9.52
CA ALA A 359 16.79 -12.34 8.91
C ALA A 359 16.29 -10.90 9.06
N ALA A 360 16.69 -10.20 10.12
CA ALA A 360 16.42 -8.77 10.32
C ALA A 360 17.46 -8.14 11.24
N TYR A 361 17.69 -6.84 11.08
CA TYR A 361 18.56 -6.04 11.94
C TYR A 361 17.74 -5.29 12.98
N GLY A 362 18.34 -5.09 14.18
CA GLY A 362 17.77 -4.19 15.20
C GLY A 362 18.16 -2.72 14.96
N PRO A 363 17.40 -1.76 15.54
CA PRO A 363 17.68 -0.34 15.39
C PRO A 363 19.09 0.03 15.81
N GLY A 364 19.84 0.68 14.91
CA GLY A 364 21.23 1.10 15.14
C GLY A 364 22.26 -0.04 15.07
N GLU A 365 21.88 -1.21 14.62
CA GLU A 365 22.79 -2.30 14.31
C GLU A 365 23.67 -1.95 13.10
N GLN A 366 24.94 -2.42 13.09
CA GLN A 366 25.89 -2.01 12.06
C GLN A 366 25.41 -2.39 10.65
N GLY A 367 24.83 -3.58 10.47
CA GLY A 367 24.32 -4.02 9.18
C GLY A 367 23.19 -3.14 8.66
N TYR A 368 22.25 -2.75 9.54
CA TYR A 368 21.17 -1.83 9.20
C TYR A 368 21.70 -0.45 8.82
N VAL A 369 22.58 0.11 9.64
CA VAL A 369 23.21 1.42 9.37
C VAL A 369 23.97 1.43 8.04
N ASP A 370 24.68 0.36 7.72
CA ASP A 370 25.43 0.24 6.46
C ASP A 370 24.47 0.12 5.26
N GLN A 371 23.33 -0.54 5.42
CA GLN A 371 22.31 -0.65 4.40
C GLN A 371 21.63 0.70 4.12
N LEU A 372 21.27 1.46 5.17
CA LEU A 372 20.75 2.82 5.03
C LEU A 372 21.74 3.77 4.33
N ARG A 373 23.04 3.62 4.61
CA ARG A 373 24.09 4.37 3.90
C ARG A 373 24.20 3.99 2.43
N GLU A 374 24.01 2.72 2.12
CA GLU A 374 23.99 2.25 0.72
C GLU A 374 22.76 2.82 -0.01
N TYR A 375 21.61 2.85 0.64
CA TYR A 375 20.40 3.50 0.12
C TYR A 375 20.65 4.98 -0.15
N ASP A 376 21.19 5.70 0.81
CA ASP A 376 21.49 7.14 0.66
C ASP A 376 22.53 7.43 -0.43
N ARG A 377 23.52 6.54 -0.57
CA ARG A 377 24.51 6.62 -1.67
C ARG A 377 23.82 6.47 -3.02
N ALA A 378 22.91 5.51 -3.15
CA ALA A 378 22.17 5.29 -4.38
C ALA A 378 21.30 6.51 -4.74
N PHE A 379 20.65 7.14 -3.76
CA PHE A 379 19.92 8.39 -3.99
C PHE A 379 20.84 9.54 -4.42
N GLY A 380 22.02 9.67 -3.84
CA GLY A 380 23.02 10.65 -4.28
C GLY A 380 23.38 10.45 -5.74
N GLN A 381 23.76 9.24 -6.14
CA GLN A 381 24.09 8.88 -7.53
C GLN A 381 22.90 9.10 -8.48
N PHE A 382 21.69 8.76 -8.04
CA PHE A 382 20.48 8.95 -8.83
C PHE A 382 20.21 10.42 -9.14
N PHE A 383 20.28 11.28 -8.14
CA PHE A 383 20.09 12.73 -8.36
C PHE A 383 21.19 13.33 -9.25
N ASP A 384 22.44 12.90 -9.06
CA ASP A 384 23.56 13.36 -9.90
C ASP A 384 23.36 12.92 -11.36
N ARG A 385 22.99 11.65 -11.61
CA ARG A 385 22.69 11.14 -12.95
C ARG A 385 21.55 11.88 -13.65
N LEU A 386 20.45 12.13 -12.94
CA LEU A 386 19.34 12.91 -13.50
C LEU A 386 19.75 14.35 -13.83
N ASP A 387 20.56 14.99 -12.97
CA ASP A 387 21.03 16.37 -13.18
C ASP A 387 21.94 16.46 -14.41
N GLU A 388 22.81 15.46 -14.67
CA GLU A 388 23.64 15.36 -15.87
C GLU A 388 22.81 15.32 -17.16
N ASP A 389 21.62 14.71 -17.13
CA ASP A 389 20.68 14.64 -18.26
C ASP A 389 19.68 15.81 -18.28
N GLY A 390 19.84 16.79 -17.39
CA GLY A 390 18.98 17.96 -17.31
C GLY A 390 17.61 17.72 -16.68
N ILE A 391 17.42 16.58 -16.02
CA ILE A 391 16.22 16.22 -15.26
C ILE A 391 16.41 16.69 -13.83
N THR A 392 15.94 17.89 -13.53
CA THR A 392 16.27 18.58 -12.28
C THR A 392 15.01 18.95 -11.50
N LYS A 393 15.17 19.38 -10.25
CA LYS A 393 14.09 19.93 -9.43
C LYS A 393 13.36 21.13 -10.06
N ASP A 394 13.93 21.76 -11.09
CA ASP A 394 13.38 22.94 -11.74
C ASP A 394 12.41 22.58 -12.89
N ASN A 395 12.42 21.32 -13.34
CA ASN A 395 11.52 20.79 -14.37
C ASN A 395 10.85 19.44 -14.01
N THR A 396 11.11 18.94 -12.81
CA THR A 396 10.59 17.63 -12.34
C THR A 396 9.78 17.79 -11.06
N LEU A 397 8.61 17.17 -11.02
CA LEU A 397 7.89 16.96 -9.78
C LEU A 397 8.36 15.63 -9.15
N PHE A 398 9.08 15.73 -8.04
CA PHE A 398 9.39 14.59 -7.18
C PHE A 398 8.36 14.51 -6.05
N VAL A 399 7.79 13.32 -5.86
CA VAL A 399 6.98 12.96 -4.70
C VAL A 399 7.60 11.71 -4.11
N ILE A 400 8.08 11.81 -2.88
CA ILE A 400 8.81 10.73 -2.22
C ILE A 400 8.16 10.49 -0.87
N THR A 401 7.74 9.25 -0.62
CA THR A 401 6.97 8.87 0.57
C THR A 401 7.32 7.46 1.02
N VAL A 402 6.63 6.97 2.03
CA VAL A 402 6.65 5.59 2.52
C VAL A 402 5.20 5.09 2.60
N GLU A 403 4.96 3.82 2.43
CA GLU A 403 3.60 3.26 2.43
C GLU A 403 3.03 3.04 3.83
N GLU A 404 3.86 2.61 4.77
CA GLU A 404 3.64 2.56 6.22
C GLU A 404 4.99 2.57 6.93
N GLY A 405 4.94 2.60 8.24
CA GLY A 405 6.07 2.25 9.08
C GLY A 405 5.90 0.85 9.65
N ASP A 406 6.84 0.42 10.46
CA ASP A 406 6.77 -0.83 11.19
C ASP A 406 7.22 -0.68 12.64
N HIS A 407 7.02 -1.74 13.42
CA HIS A 407 7.38 -1.81 14.83
C HIS A 407 8.49 -2.84 15.00
N PHE A 408 9.59 -2.43 15.62
CA PHE A 408 10.66 -3.35 15.98
C PHE A 408 10.25 -4.27 17.12
N ALA A 409 10.12 -5.55 16.83
CA ALA A 409 9.87 -6.60 17.82
C ALA A 409 11.18 -7.15 18.36
N GLY A 410 11.49 -6.81 19.60
CA GLY A 410 12.74 -7.24 20.23
C GLY A 410 12.97 -6.65 21.63
N GLY A 411 13.96 -7.18 22.30
CA GLY A 411 14.35 -6.76 23.64
C GLY A 411 15.24 -5.51 23.67
N GLN A 412 16.25 -5.53 24.51
CA GLN A 412 17.24 -4.47 24.59
C GLN A 412 18.58 -4.93 24.05
N PRO A 413 19.34 -4.07 23.36
CA PRO A 413 20.68 -4.43 22.91
C PRO A 413 21.62 -4.67 24.11
N ALA A 414 22.61 -5.51 23.94
CA ALA A 414 23.59 -5.84 24.96
C ALA A 414 24.37 -4.59 25.48
N ASN A 415 24.42 -3.53 24.67
CA ASN A 415 25.00 -2.22 25.01
C ASN A 415 23.95 -1.10 24.95
N PRO A 416 23.04 -0.95 25.93
CA PRO A 416 21.88 -0.04 25.88
C PRO A 416 22.20 1.44 25.64
N GLY A 417 23.45 1.86 25.83
CA GLY A 417 23.92 3.23 25.55
C GLY A 417 24.41 3.46 24.12
N CYS A 418 24.20 2.52 23.21
CA CYS A 418 24.54 2.66 21.79
C CYS A 418 23.70 3.76 21.10
N ASP A 419 24.24 4.32 20.02
CA ASP A 419 23.60 5.37 19.23
C ASP A 419 23.52 5.04 17.73
N GLY A 420 24.00 3.88 17.30
CA GLY A 420 24.02 3.46 15.89
C GLY A 420 24.97 4.27 14.98
N VAL A 421 25.60 5.33 15.51
CA VAL A 421 26.45 6.26 14.73
C VAL A 421 27.91 6.17 15.16
N THR A 422 28.17 6.45 16.45
CA THR A 422 29.51 6.37 17.05
C THR A 422 29.74 5.02 17.71
N THR A 423 28.68 4.38 18.16
CA THR A 423 28.69 3.07 18.79
C THR A 423 27.51 2.26 18.23
N ALA A 424 27.82 1.26 17.40
CA ALA A 424 26.81 0.35 16.87
C ALA A 424 26.06 -0.37 18.02
N CYS A 425 24.76 -0.54 17.86
CA CYS A 425 23.98 -1.34 18.77
C CYS A 425 24.29 -2.82 18.58
N GLN A 426 24.40 -3.55 19.68
CA GLN A 426 24.72 -4.97 19.67
C GLN A 426 23.48 -5.75 20.06
N TRP A 427 22.92 -6.43 19.07
CA TRP A 427 21.80 -7.34 19.25
C TRP A 427 22.32 -8.77 19.27
N GLU A 428 21.73 -9.62 20.12
CA GLU A 428 22.09 -11.02 20.18
C GLU A 428 21.28 -11.77 19.13
N HIS A 429 21.93 -12.17 18.04
CA HIS A 429 21.36 -13.00 16.99
C HIS A 429 21.84 -14.44 17.15
N VAL A 430 20.93 -15.38 17.16
CA VAL A 430 21.27 -16.81 17.06
C VAL A 430 21.34 -17.20 15.61
N THR A 431 22.47 -17.78 15.20
CA THR A 431 22.65 -18.30 13.86
C THR A 431 21.73 -19.51 13.65
N CYS A 432 20.61 -19.31 13.04
CA CYS A 432 19.72 -20.39 12.61
C CYS A 432 20.22 -20.98 11.30
N PRO A 433 20.30 -22.32 11.17
CA PRO A 433 20.75 -22.95 9.93
C PRO A 433 19.83 -22.73 8.73
N THR A 434 18.60 -22.32 8.97
CA THR A 434 17.62 -21.90 7.95
C THR A 434 16.61 -20.97 8.62
N ALA A 435 16.21 -19.90 7.96
CA ALA A 435 15.22 -18.90 8.42
C ALA A 435 13.81 -19.48 8.73
N SER A 436 13.60 -20.75 8.62
CA SER A 436 12.30 -21.42 8.79
C SER A 436 12.28 -22.50 9.85
N VAL A 437 13.20 -22.49 10.82
CA VAL A 437 13.24 -23.54 11.86
C VAL A 437 12.51 -23.07 13.12
N PRO A 438 11.34 -23.66 13.43
CA PRO A 438 10.55 -23.31 14.63
C PRO A 438 11.24 -23.61 15.97
N THR A 439 12.51 -23.94 15.98
CA THR A 439 13.28 -24.38 17.15
C THR A 439 14.60 -23.63 17.28
N CYS A 440 14.76 -22.49 16.60
CA CYS A 440 15.90 -21.65 16.85
C CYS A 440 15.79 -21.08 18.27
N PRO A 441 16.85 -21.15 19.10
CA PRO A 441 16.82 -20.51 20.41
C PRO A 441 16.58 -19.02 20.26
N SER A 442 15.87 -18.40 21.21
CA SER A 442 15.62 -16.97 21.19
C SER A 442 16.92 -16.21 21.28
N ASP A 443 16.98 -15.15 20.54
CA ASP A 443 17.86 -14.02 20.72
C ASP A 443 17.00 -12.81 21.13
N ASN A 444 17.54 -11.63 21.23
CA ASN A 444 16.76 -10.46 21.60
C ASN A 444 16.05 -9.78 20.42
N VAL A 445 15.95 -10.43 19.28
CA VAL A 445 15.40 -9.87 18.04
C VAL A 445 14.52 -10.90 17.35
N GLY A 446 13.28 -10.55 17.13
CA GLY A 446 12.34 -11.39 16.43
C GLY A 446 10.89 -11.11 16.81
N GLU A 447 9.99 -11.28 15.87
CA GLU A 447 8.56 -11.18 16.17
C GLU A 447 8.10 -12.32 17.09
N VAL A 448 7.04 -12.07 17.85
CA VAL A 448 6.42 -13.04 18.74
C VAL A 448 5.28 -13.72 18.01
N ASN A 449 5.52 -14.90 17.49
CA ASN A 449 4.50 -15.68 16.78
C ASN A 449 3.48 -16.27 17.74
N ALA A 450 2.19 -15.95 17.54
CA ALA A 450 1.07 -16.45 18.36
C ALA A 450 0.17 -17.42 17.58
N ASN A 451 0.13 -18.68 18.01
CA ASN A 451 -0.86 -19.65 17.54
C ASN A 451 -2.23 -19.34 18.15
N LEU A 452 -3.02 -18.52 17.45
CA LEU A 452 -4.29 -18.02 17.94
C LEU A 452 -5.31 -19.14 18.23
N ARG A 453 -5.38 -20.16 17.36
CA ARG A 453 -6.31 -21.29 17.56
C ARG A 453 -5.95 -22.09 18.79
N GLY A 454 -4.67 -22.34 19.03
CA GLY A 454 -4.18 -23.02 20.22
C GLY A 454 -4.46 -22.24 21.50
N LEU A 455 -4.22 -20.94 21.49
CA LEU A 455 -4.50 -20.05 22.64
C LEU A 455 -6.00 -20.02 22.97
N LEU A 456 -6.87 -19.78 22.00
CA LEU A 456 -8.32 -19.78 22.18
C LEU A 456 -8.81 -21.12 22.77
N THR A 457 -8.41 -22.23 22.16
CA THR A 457 -8.83 -23.57 22.65
C THR A 457 -8.34 -23.84 24.07
N THR A 458 -7.10 -23.46 24.38
CA THR A 458 -6.47 -23.78 25.68
C THR A 458 -6.96 -22.86 26.79
N GLN A 459 -7.16 -21.58 26.54
CA GLN A 459 -7.49 -20.60 27.57
C GLN A 459 -9.02 -20.47 27.78
N THR A 460 -9.80 -20.58 26.71
CA THR A 460 -11.25 -20.32 26.77
C THR A 460 -12.11 -21.57 26.46
N GLY A 461 -11.51 -22.60 25.88
CA GLY A 461 -12.24 -23.76 25.39
C GLY A 461 -12.94 -23.52 24.04
N ASN A 462 -12.74 -22.38 23.39
CA ASN A 462 -13.34 -22.07 22.10
C ASN A 462 -12.68 -22.89 21.00
N THR A 463 -13.51 -23.63 20.25
CA THR A 463 -13.08 -24.51 19.14
C THR A 463 -13.73 -24.10 17.82
N ALA A 464 -14.27 -22.89 17.71
CA ALA A 464 -14.86 -22.37 16.48
C ALA A 464 -13.84 -22.43 15.33
N GLY A 465 -14.29 -22.91 14.17
CA GLY A 465 -13.48 -22.91 12.96
C GLY A 465 -13.34 -21.49 12.40
N PHE A 466 -12.14 -21.11 12.05
CA PHE A 466 -11.85 -19.84 11.36
C PHE A 466 -10.63 -19.96 10.47
N ASP A 467 -10.60 -19.12 9.45
CA ASP A 467 -9.40 -18.81 8.68
C ASP A 467 -8.90 -17.41 9.06
N ILE A 468 -7.63 -17.15 8.84
CA ILE A 468 -7.00 -15.89 9.21
C ILE A 468 -6.10 -15.38 8.06
N HIS A 469 -6.13 -14.11 7.80
CA HIS A 469 -4.99 -13.44 7.19
C HIS A 469 -4.03 -13.15 8.34
N SER A 470 -2.89 -13.85 8.33
CA SER A 470 -1.89 -13.77 9.40
C SER A 470 -1.21 -12.41 9.37
N ASP A 471 -1.10 -11.75 10.52
CA ASP A 471 -0.62 -10.39 10.64
C ASP A 471 -0.42 -9.98 12.11
N MET A 472 0.14 -8.80 12.36
CA MET A 472 0.03 -8.03 13.61
C MET A 472 -1.41 -7.51 13.81
N ALA A 473 -2.14 -7.27 12.72
CA ALA A 473 -3.56 -6.95 12.73
C ALA A 473 -4.38 -8.02 11.98
N PRO A 474 -4.43 -9.26 12.50
CA PRO A 474 -5.03 -10.37 11.78
C PRO A 474 -6.50 -10.13 11.43
N ALA A 475 -6.82 -10.32 10.15
CA ALA A 475 -8.19 -10.38 9.67
C ALA A 475 -8.74 -11.80 9.83
N ILE A 476 -9.79 -11.96 10.62
CA ILE A 476 -10.35 -13.26 11.05
C ILE A 476 -11.68 -13.53 10.37
N TYR A 477 -11.79 -14.70 9.76
CA TYR A 477 -12.94 -15.16 8.99
C TYR A 477 -13.56 -16.41 9.68
N LEU A 478 -14.63 -16.23 10.44
CA LEU A 478 -15.33 -17.36 11.06
C LEU A 478 -16.02 -18.22 10.00
N HIS A 479 -15.83 -19.55 10.08
CA HIS A 479 -16.43 -20.48 9.14
C HIS A 479 -17.96 -20.38 9.15
N GLY A 480 -18.56 -20.44 7.98
CA GLY A 480 -19.98 -20.26 7.78
C GLY A 480 -20.44 -18.81 7.66
N ASN A 481 -19.50 -17.82 7.73
CA ASN A 481 -19.80 -16.40 7.64
C ASN A 481 -20.99 -15.99 8.52
N PRO A 482 -20.97 -16.27 9.84
CA PRO A 482 -22.10 -16.01 10.71
C PRO A 482 -22.40 -14.51 10.80
N ALA A 483 -23.67 -14.20 11.13
CA ALA A 483 -24.06 -12.82 11.40
C ALA A 483 -23.28 -12.26 12.61
N ARG A 484 -23.07 -10.95 12.63
CA ARG A 484 -22.31 -10.28 13.69
C ARG A 484 -22.90 -10.47 15.09
N ASP A 485 -24.22 -10.57 15.20
CA ASP A 485 -24.98 -10.80 16.42
C ASP A 485 -25.26 -12.29 16.72
N ALA A 486 -24.74 -13.20 15.91
CA ALA A 486 -24.86 -14.63 16.17
C ALA A 486 -24.11 -14.99 17.45
N ALA A 487 -24.69 -15.91 18.25
CA ALA A 487 -24.07 -16.33 19.51
C ALA A 487 -22.64 -16.87 19.35
N THR A 488 -22.37 -17.52 18.23
CA THR A 488 -21.01 -18.01 17.90
C THR A 488 -20.03 -16.88 17.66
N THR A 489 -20.43 -15.83 16.96
CA THR A 489 -19.61 -14.64 16.70
C THR A 489 -19.34 -13.92 18.02
N ARG A 490 -20.40 -13.59 18.75
CA ARG A 490 -20.28 -12.87 20.04
C ARG A 490 -19.43 -13.61 21.07
N GLN A 491 -19.59 -14.95 21.13
CA GLN A 491 -18.76 -15.76 22.02
C GLN A 491 -17.29 -15.74 21.59
N PHE A 492 -17.02 -15.84 20.28
CA PHE A 492 -15.66 -15.79 19.76
C PHE A 492 -14.95 -14.46 20.06
N GLU A 493 -15.64 -13.35 19.89
CA GLU A 493 -15.11 -12.00 20.15
C GLU A 493 -14.74 -11.84 21.64
N ARG A 494 -15.63 -12.21 22.56
CA ARG A 494 -15.34 -12.15 24.01
C ARG A 494 -14.20 -13.10 24.40
N ASP A 495 -14.17 -14.28 23.83
CA ASP A 495 -13.09 -15.25 24.11
C ASP A 495 -11.76 -14.71 23.59
N LEU A 496 -11.71 -14.14 22.39
CA LEU A 496 -10.51 -13.53 21.83
C LEU A 496 -10.03 -12.36 22.69
N ALA A 497 -10.92 -11.47 23.14
CA ALA A 497 -10.61 -10.37 24.03
C ALA A 497 -9.98 -10.84 25.36
N SER A 498 -10.36 -12.02 25.84
CA SER A 498 -9.86 -12.59 27.09
C SER A 498 -8.52 -13.32 26.98
N VAL A 499 -8.02 -13.55 25.75
CA VAL A 499 -6.73 -14.24 25.54
C VAL A 499 -5.58 -13.37 26.04
N THR A 500 -4.71 -13.98 26.83
CA THR A 500 -3.50 -13.35 27.36
C THR A 500 -2.25 -14.08 26.89
N PHE A 501 -1.12 -13.39 26.91
CA PHE A 501 0.20 -13.98 26.68
C PHE A 501 1.24 -13.30 27.57
N GLU A 502 2.35 -13.96 27.76
CA GLU A 502 3.55 -13.38 28.38
C GLU A 502 4.48 -12.95 27.26
N ASN A 503 4.81 -11.67 27.22
CA ASN A 503 5.75 -11.13 26.23
C ASN A 503 7.17 -11.60 26.62
N PRO A 504 7.86 -12.36 25.75
CA PRO A 504 9.16 -12.94 26.09
C PRO A 504 10.26 -11.89 26.31
N TYR A 505 10.12 -10.69 25.75
CA TYR A 505 11.11 -9.61 25.88
C TYR A 505 10.96 -8.80 27.17
N THR A 506 9.74 -8.61 27.64
CA THR A 506 9.46 -7.82 28.86
C THR A 506 9.15 -8.67 30.07
N GLY A 507 8.72 -9.92 29.89
CA GLY A 507 8.20 -10.81 30.92
C GLY A 507 6.84 -10.37 31.47
N GLU A 508 6.19 -9.40 30.83
CA GLU A 508 4.88 -8.92 31.26
C GLU A 508 3.78 -9.80 30.66
N THR A 509 2.79 -10.16 31.49
CA THR A 509 1.58 -10.85 31.04
C THR A 509 0.48 -9.82 30.82
N GLY A 510 -0.10 -9.82 29.62
CA GLY A 510 -1.17 -8.89 29.24
C GLY A 510 -2.11 -9.47 28.20
N PRO A 511 -3.12 -8.69 27.77
CA PRO A 511 -4.03 -9.09 26.69
C PRO A 511 -3.25 -9.25 25.38
N LEU A 512 -3.61 -10.27 24.59
CA LEU A 512 -3.05 -10.47 23.26
C LEU A 512 -3.55 -9.39 22.30
N SER A 513 -4.87 -9.14 22.29
CA SER A 513 -5.51 -8.08 21.50
C SER A 513 -5.51 -6.77 22.28
N GLN A 514 -4.98 -5.71 21.70
CA GLN A 514 -5.10 -4.36 22.23
C GLN A 514 -6.44 -3.71 21.87
N GLN A 515 -6.86 -3.90 20.63
CA GLN A 515 -8.11 -3.37 20.09
C GLN A 515 -8.70 -4.34 19.07
N MET A 516 -10.01 -4.23 18.87
CA MET A 516 -10.74 -5.07 17.92
C MET A 516 -11.84 -4.27 17.23
N ILE A 517 -12.10 -4.59 15.98
CA ILE A 517 -13.20 -4.03 15.21
C ILE A 517 -13.96 -5.13 14.49
N ASP A 518 -15.26 -5.02 14.45
CA ASP A 518 -16.13 -5.82 13.58
C ASP A 518 -16.53 -5.04 12.31
N ARG A 519 -17.51 -5.55 11.59
CA ARG A 519 -17.97 -4.94 10.32
C ARG A 519 -18.54 -3.53 10.49
N VAL A 520 -19.04 -3.15 11.66
CA VAL A 520 -19.51 -1.78 11.91
C VAL A 520 -18.32 -0.83 12.05
N GLY A 521 -17.32 -1.21 12.84
CA GLY A 521 -16.05 -0.49 12.91
C GLY A 521 -15.35 -0.41 11.56
N MET A 522 -15.23 -1.53 10.85
CA MET A 522 -14.60 -1.57 9.52
C MET A 522 -15.28 -0.64 8.52
N ARG A 523 -16.63 -0.53 8.55
CA ARG A 523 -17.37 0.41 7.70
C ARG A 523 -16.99 1.86 7.97
N ALA A 524 -16.81 2.21 9.21
CA ALA A 524 -16.39 3.55 9.59
C ALA A 524 -14.93 3.85 9.18
N LEU A 525 -14.10 2.82 9.05
CA LEU A 525 -12.67 2.91 8.78
C LEU A 525 -12.28 2.62 7.32
N HIS A 526 -13.25 2.60 6.42
CA HIS A 526 -13.03 2.37 4.98
C HIS A 526 -12.40 1.01 4.64
N MET A 527 -12.78 -0.03 5.38
CA MET A 527 -12.24 -1.38 5.19
C MET A 527 -13.23 -2.36 4.54
N ILE A 528 -14.47 -1.93 4.25
CA ILE A 528 -15.47 -2.76 3.58
C ILE A 528 -15.50 -2.42 2.10
N THR A 529 -15.00 -3.32 1.28
CA THR A 529 -14.92 -3.17 -0.17
C THR A 529 -16.28 -3.39 -0.85
N GLY A 530 -16.35 -3.15 -2.15
CA GLY A 530 -17.52 -3.48 -2.98
C GLY A 530 -17.86 -4.97 -3.03
N ASP A 531 -16.90 -5.85 -2.69
CA ASP A 531 -17.11 -7.30 -2.56
C ASP A 531 -17.33 -7.71 -1.09
N PRO A 532 -18.58 -7.95 -0.66
CA PRO A 532 -18.87 -8.29 0.73
C PRO A 532 -18.27 -9.63 1.17
N LEU A 533 -17.90 -10.52 0.23
CA LEU A 533 -17.26 -11.79 0.55
C LEU A 533 -15.81 -11.64 0.99
N ARG A 534 -15.15 -10.53 0.64
CA ARG A 534 -13.80 -10.18 1.12
C ARG A 534 -13.79 -9.68 2.57
N THR A 535 -14.93 -9.26 3.11
CA THR A 535 -15.02 -8.67 4.44
C THR A 535 -14.85 -9.73 5.53
N PRO A 536 -13.83 -9.64 6.41
CA PRO A 536 -13.65 -10.55 7.53
C PRO A 536 -14.80 -10.42 8.55
N THR A 537 -14.88 -11.37 9.49
CA THR A 537 -15.79 -11.27 10.63
C THR A 537 -15.36 -10.14 11.56
N LEU A 538 -14.06 -10.10 11.88
CA LEU A 538 -13.44 -9.05 12.71
C LEU A 538 -11.95 -8.92 12.36
N VAL A 539 -11.37 -7.78 12.75
CA VAL A 539 -9.93 -7.55 12.79
C VAL A 539 -9.51 -7.31 14.23
N SER A 540 -8.40 -7.93 14.63
CA SER A 540 -7.82 -7.75 15.95
C SER A 540 -6.47 -7.07 15.81
N PHE A 541 -6.28 -5.89 16.42
CA PHE A 541 -5.00 -5.23 16.53
C PHE A 541 -4.29 -5.75 17.77
N LEU A 542 -3.20 -6.48 17.56
CA LEU A 542 -2.48 -7.18 18.62
C LEU A 542 -1.48 -6.25 19.34
N GLN A 543 -0.83 -6.79 20.36
CA GLN A 543 0.37 -6.17 20.94
C GLN A 543 1.44 -6.03 19.86
N PRO A 544 2.20 -4.94 19.81
CA PRO A 544 3.06 -4.61 18.66
C PRO A 544 4.12 -5.67 18.32
N ASP A 545 4.66 -6.39 19.32
CA ASP A 545 5.64 -7.46 19.09
C ASP A 545 5.03 -8.73 18.45
N VAL A 546 3.67 -8.82 18.36
CA VAL A 546 2.99 -10.09 18.11
C VAL A 546 2.50 -10.19 16.66
N PHE A 547 2.85 -11.29 16.03
CA PHE A 547 2.29 -11.76 14.76
C PHE A 547 1.43 -13.00 14.99
N ALA A 548 0.16 -13.00 14.58
CA ALA A 548 -0.74 -14.12 14.79
C ALA A 548 -0.95 -14.99 13.54
N PHE A 549 -1.05 -16.28 13.76
CA PHE A 549 -1.40 -17.28 12.75
C PHE A 549 -2.41 -18.31 13.31
N ALA A 550 -3.10 -19.03 12.43
CA ALA A 550 -4.17 -19.93 12.87
C ALA A 550 -3.68 -21.18 13.62
N GLY A 551 -2.56 -21.74 13.30
CA GLY A 551 -1.90 -22.85 13.99
C GLY A 551 -2.71 -24.10 14.34
N ALA A 552 -2.15 -24.96 15.17
CA ALA A 552 -2.81 -26.16 15.70
C ALA A 552 -3.81 -25.81 16.81
N PRO A 553 -4.91 -26.61 16.99
CA PRO A 553 -5.91 -26.33 18.03
C PRO A 553 -5.48 -26.74 19.44
N ASN A 554 -4.21 -26.61 19.76
CA ASN A 554 -3.65 -26.89 21.09
C ASN A 554 -2.26 -26.25 21.20
N CYS A 555 -1.74 -26.16 22.42
CA CYS A 555 -0.40 -25.69 22.73
C CYS A 555 0.56 -26.84 23.08
N ALA A 556 0.48 -27.98 22.40
CA ALA A 556 1.43 -29.10 22.60
C ALA A 556 2.86 -28.69 22.18
N ALA A 557 3.00 -27.92 21.10
CA ALA A 557 4.10 -26.99 20.92
C ALA A 557 3.73 -25.65 21.57
N PRO A 558 4.68 -24.86 22.08
CA PRO A 558 4.37 -23.54 22.63
C PRO A 558 3.51 -22.72 21.65
N CYS A 559 2.43 -22.12 22.16
CA CYS A 559 1.58 -21.25 21.34
C CYS A 559 2.16 -19.84 21.15
N ILE A 560 3.11 -19.46 21.97
CA ILE A 560 3.90 -18.23 21.86
C ILE A 560 5.34 -18.65 21.57
N GLN A 561 5.89 -18.16 20.50
CA GLN A 561 7.25 -18.48 20.06
C GLN A 561 7.89 -17.24 19.46
N GLU A 562 9.14 -16.99 19.77
CA GLU A 562 9.95 -16.00 19.09
C GLU A 562 10.34 -16.53 17.71
N GLN A 563 10.27 -15.67 16.70
CA GLN A 563 10.63 -15.97 15.32
C GLN A 563 11.81 -15.09 14.92
N PRO A 564 13.05 -15.56 15.06
CA PRO A 564 14.22 -14.73 14.77
C PRO A 564 14.41 -14.37 13.29
N GLY A 565 13.56 -14.90 12.42
CA GLY A 565 13.57 -14.61 10.99
C GLY A 565 12.97 -13.26 10.59
N PHE A 566 12.16 -12.67 11.45
CA PHE A 566 11.48 -11.39 11.23
C PHE A 566 11.46 -10.60 12.54
N ALA A 567 11.63 -9.30 12.45
CA ALA A 567 11.66 -8.45 13.63
C ALA A 567 10.87 -7.14 13.48
N TRP A 568 10.25 -6.93 12.33
CA TRP A 568 9.62 -5.67 12.01
C TRP A 568 8.17 -5.90 11.60
N ASN A 569 7.27 -5.59 12.53
CA ASN A 569 5.84 -5.82 12.38
C ASN A 569 5.12 -4.57 11.88
N HIS A 570 4.19 -4.72 10.95
CA HIS A 570 3.31 -3.66 10.48
C HIS A 570 1.83 -4.14 10.45
N GLY A 571 0.90 -3.29 10.03
CA GLY A 571 -0.54 -3.58 10.10
C GLY A 571 -1.24 -2.99 11.33
N GLY A 572 -0.50 -2.62 12.37
CA GLY A 572 -1.01 -2.17 13.65
C GLY A 572 -1.39 -0.68 13.71
N LEU A 573 -1.67 -0.21 14.94
CA LEU A 573 -2.15 1.15 15.21
C LEU A 573 -1.11 2.04 15.89
N VAL A 574 0.06 1.50 16.22
CA VAL A 574 1.11 2.25 16.92
C VAL A 574 1.68 3.38 16.05
N PRO A 575 2.12 4.49 16.65
CA PRO A 575 2.55 5.66 15.88
C PRO A 575 3.71 5.40 14.92
N GLU A 576 4.62 4.50 15.23
CA GLU A 576 5.73 4.10 14.37
C GLU A 576 5.25 3.40 13.09
N VAL A 577 4.13 2.67 13.15
CA VAL A 577 3.49 2.05 11.98
C VAL A 577 2.60 3.04 11.24
N ALA A 578 1.75 3.76 11.96
CA ALA A 578 0.68 4.56 11.39
C ALA A 578 1.13 5.90 10.84
N ARG A 579 2.20 6.48 11.41
CA ARG A 579 2.67 7.83 11.09
C ARG A 579 3.81 7.79 10.11
N THR A 580 3.52 8.22 8.90
CA THR A 580 4.41 8.27 7.76
C THR A 580 4.93 9.68 7.48
N TRP A 581 5.54 9.84 6.31
CA TRP A 581 6.07 11.12 5.83
C TRP A 581 5.92 11.22 4.31
N VAL A 582 5.85 12.45 3.79
CA VAL A 582 5.89 12.69 2.34
C VAL A 582 6.66 13.96 2.00
N GLY A 583 7.57 13.85 1.04
CA GLY A 583 8.34 14.95 0.47
C GLY A 583 7.83 15.36 -0.90
N PHE A 584 7.57 16.66 -1.10
CA PHE A 584 7.26 17.25 -2.40
C PHE A 584 8.38 18.19 -2.80
N VAL A 585 8.93 18.02 -4.01
CA VAL A 585 9.97 18.88 -4.59
C VAL A 585 9.63 19.16 -6.04
N GLY A 586 9.78 20.40 -6.49
CA GLY A 586 9.62 20.72 -7.90
C GLY A 586 8.84 22.01 -8.17
N PRO A 587 8.56 22.30 -9.45
CA PRO A 587 7.82 23.50 -9.82
C PRO A 587 6.43 23.51 -9.21
N GLY A 588 6.05 24.63 -8.63
CA GLY A 588 4.75 24.76 -7.96
C GLY A 588 4.74 24.39 -6.49
N VAL A 589 5.77 23.72 -5.98
CA VAL A 589 5.91 23.36 -4.57
C VAL A 589 6.50 24.53 -3.76
N ARG A 590 6.08 24.68 -2.51
CA ARG A 590 6.72 25.61 -1.55
C ARG A 590 7.98 24.99 -0.97
N HIS A 591 8.94 25.85 -0.66
CA HIS A 591 10.13 25.48 0.11
C HIS A 591 9.89 25.81 1.59
N ARG A 592 9.35 24.84 2.34
CA ARG A 592 9.08 24.99 3.79
C ARG A 592 10.04 24.18 4.66
N GLY A 593 10.87 23.34 4.04
CA GLY A 593 11.64 22.35 4.79
C GLY A 593 10.72 21.30 5.42
N GLN A 594 10.99 20.91 6.64
CA GLN A 594 10.14 19.95 7.36
C GLN A 594 8.97 20.65 8.05
N ASP A 595 7.74 20.14 7.85
CA ASP A 595 6.51 20.65 8.44
C ASP A 595 5.74 19.50 9.10
N GLY A 596 5.64 19.53 10.42
CA GLY A 596 4.84 18.57 11.20
C GLY A 596 3.46 19.08 11.63
N ALA A 597 3.08 20.30 11.19
CA ALA A 597 1.80 20.89 11.58
C ALA A 597 0.66 20.52 10.62
N VAL A 598 0.98 20.15 9.40
CA VAL A 598 -0.01 19.67 8.42
C VAL A 598 -0.26 18.19 8.68
N TRP A 599 -1.49 17.86 9.02
CA TRP A 599 -1.96 16.47 9.07
C TRP A 599 -2.41 16.06 7.66
N SER A 600 -1.89 14.96 7.15
CA SER A 600 -2.24 14.36 5.86
C SER A 600 -2.31 12.84 5.96
N ASP A 601 -2.82 12.20 4.95
CA ASP A 601 -2.72 10.77 4.73
C ASP A 601 -2.47 10.46 3.24
N HIS A 602 -2.19 9.21 2.93
CA HIS A 602 -1.83 8.74 1.59
C HIS A 602 -2.82 9.16 0.52
N THR A 603 -4.12 9.25 0.83
CA THR A 603 -5.11 9.65 -0.18
C THR A 603 -4.96 11.11 -0.63
N ASP A 604 -4.25 11.95 0.14
CA ASP A 604 -4.00 13.36 -0.22
C ASP A 604 -2.93 13.54 -1.31
N LEU A 605 -2.10 12.51 -1.57
CA LEU A 605 -0.98 12.59 -2.50
C LEU A 605 -1.48 12.74 -3.95
N ARG A 606 -2.37 11.85 -4.38
CA ARG A 606 -2.91 11.84 -5.75
C ARG A 606 -3.56 13.16 -6.15
N PRO A 607 -4.57 13.71 -5.46
CA PRO A 607 -5.20 14.96 -5.83
C PRO A 607 -4.21 16.14 -5.79
N THR A 608 -3.21 16.12 -4.91
CA THR A 608 -2.16 17.14 -4.87
C THR A 608 -1.29 17.09 -6.11
N MET A 609 -0.88 15.89 -6.55
CA MET A 609 -0.14 15.69 -7.80
C MET A 609 -0.96 16.15 -9.01
N MET A 610 -2.21 15.66 -9.14
CA MET A 610 -3.09 16.04 -10.25
C MET A 610 -3.28 17.54 -10.35
N SER A 611 -3.49 18.21 -9.22
CA SER A 611 -3.58 19.68 -9.18
C SER A 611 -2.31 20.41 -9.65
N LEU A 612 -1.11 19.90 -9.30
CA LEU A 612 0.17 20.43 -9.76
C LEU A 612 0.40 20.23 -11.26
N LEU A 613 -0.03 19.07 -11.76
CA LEU A 613 0.15 18.64 -13.15
C LEU A 613 -0.91 19.21 -14.10
N GLY A 614 -2.01 19.75 -13.56
CA GLY A 614 -3.16 20.20 -14.35
C GLY A 614 -3.89 19.03 -15.03
N LEU A 615 -3.86 17.87 -14.40
CA LEU A 615 -4.57 16.65 -14.78
C LEU A 615 -5.76 16.44 -13.85
N GLU A 616 -6.70 15.58 -14.25
CA GLU A 616 -7.91 15.24 -13.50
C GLU A 616 -8.21 13.75 -13.69
N ASP A 617 -8.60 13.10 -12.62
CA ASP A 617 -9.11 11.73 -12.65
C ASP A 617 -10.61 11.71 -12.97
N ASP A 618 -11.12 10.61 -13.51
CA ASP A 618 -12.54 10.44 -13.83
C ASP A 618 -13.39 10.06 -12.61
N TYR A 619 -12.78 10.01 -11.45
CA TYR A 619 -13.44 9.72 -10.16
C TYR A 619 -13.09 10.78 -9.12
N ALA A 620 -13.94 10.95 -8.12
CA ALA A 620 -13.67 11.85 -7.00
C ALA A 620 -12.72 11.18 -5.99
N HIS A 621 -11.74 11.92 -5.49
CA HIS A 621 -10.80 11.45 -4.47
C HIS A 621 -11.44 11.43 -3.07
N ASP A 622 -10.94 10.57 -2.19
CA ASP A 622 -11.16 10.65 -0.74
C ASP A 622 -10.09 11.52 -0.07
N GLY A 623 -9.02 11.77 -0.79
CA GLY A 623 -8.01 12.76 -0.45
C GLY A 623 -8.42 14.19 -0.79
N ARG A 624 -7.59 15.13 -0.37
CA ARG A 624 -7.73 16.55 -0.69
C ARG A 624 -6.44 17.11 -1.27
N VAL A 625 -6.54 18.19 -2.03
CA VAL A 625 -5.35 18.94 -2.43
C VAL A 625 -4.70 19.58 -1.20
N LEU A 626 -3.44 19.25 -0.95
CA LEU A 626 -2.62 19.83 0.12
C LEU A 626 -2.18 21.24 -0.25
N VAL A 627 -3.09 22.21 -0.15
CA VAL A 627 -2.83 23.61 -0.47
C VAL A 627 -1.67 24.21 0.38
N ASP A 628 -1.34 23.55 1.48
CA ASP A 628 -0.23 23.91 2.36
C ASP A 628 1.13 23.75 1.70
N VAL A 629 1.29 22.75 0.81
CA VAL A 629 2.55 22.49 0.09
C VAL A 629 2.63 23.23 -1.24
N LEU A 630 1.52 23.79 -1.75
CA LEU A 630 1.51 24.49 -3.03
C LEU A 630 2.01 25.92 -2.90
N SER A 631 2.84 26.37 -3.84
CA SER A 631 3.21 27.79 -3.97
C SER A 631 1.96 28.61 -4.33
N SER A 632 1.94 29.88 -3.98
CA SER A 632 0.79 30.75 -4.24
C SER A 632 0.41 30.87 -5.73
N LYS A 633 1.36 30.59 -6.63
CA LYS A 633 1.13 30.59 -8.07
C LYS A 633 0.53 29.28 -8.56
N ALA A 634 0.85 28.15 -7.91
CA ALA A 634 0.35 26.83 -8.24
C ALA A 634 -1.04 26.54 -7.66
N VAL A 635 -1.46 27.26 -6.63
CA VAL A 635 -2.81 27.10 -6.07
C VAL A 635 -3.85 27.52 -7.11
N PRO A 636 -4.81 26.63 -7.49
CA PRO A 636 -5.91 27.01 -8.38
C PRO A 636 -6.63 28.29 -7.94
N GLN A 637 -7.12 29.08 -8.88
CA GLN A 637 -7.71 30.40 -8.58
C GLN A 637 -8.87 30.31 -7.60
N THR A 638 -9.70 29.28 -7.74
CA THR A 638 -10.82 28.98 -6.85
C THR A 638 -10.38 28.69 -5.42
N LEU A 639 -9.23 28.05 -5.25
CA LEU A 639 -8.64 27.75 -3.94
C LEU A 639 -7.92 28.97 -3.34
N ARG A 640 -7.37 29.89 -4.17
CA ARG A 640 -6.68 31.10 -3.68
C ARG A 640 -7.57 32.05 -2.92
N ALA A 641 -8.80 32.26 -3.43
CA ALA A 641 -9.73 33.23 -2.87
C ALA A 641 -10.12 32.91 -1.40
N HIS A 642 -10.05 31.65 -1.01
CA HIS A 642 -10.50 31.17 0.30
C HIS A 642 -9.54 30.19 0.97
N HIS A 643 -8.25 30.33 0.68
CA HIS A 643 -7.18 29.43 1.09
C HIS A 643 -7.26 28.98 2.56
N GLU A 644 -7.41 29.93 3.50
CA GLU A 644 -7.47 29.62 4.92
C GLU A 644 -8.77 28.83 5.29
N THR A 645 -9.88 29.14 4.65
CA THR A 645 -11.13 28.41 4.88
C THR A 645 -11.05 26.98 4.35
N LEU A 646 -10.45 26.79 3.17
CA LEU A 646 -10.21 25.47 2.57
C LEU A 646 -9.26 24.64 3.41
N ARG A 647 -8.16 25.23 3.86
CA ARG A 647 -7.21 24.57 4.75
C ARG A 647 -7.90 24.04 6.02
N ARG A 648 -8.76 24.87 6.64
CA ARG A 648 -9.54 24.48 7.82
C ARG A 648 -10.59 23.43 7.50
N LEU A 649 -11.27 23.56 6.37
CA LEU A 649 -12.27 22.56 5.93
C LEU A 649 -11.60 21.21 5.71
N GLY A 650 -10.50 21.20 4.94
CA GLY A 650 -9.75 19.98 4.69
C GLY A 650 -9.15 19.34 5.95
N ALA A 651 -8.65 20.16 6.89
CA ALA A 651 -8.17 19.64 8.17
C ALA A 651 -9.27 18.96 9.00
N ILE A 652 -10.49 19.54 9.06
CA ILE A 652 -11.62 18.91 9.77
C ILE A 652 -12.13 17.69 9.00
N TYR A 653 -12.17 17.77 7.67
CA TYR A 653 -12.55 16.64 6.83
C TYR A 653 -11.71 15.40 7.15
N LYS A 654 -10.39 15.54 7.19
CA LYS A 654 -9.51 14.40 7.51
C LYS A 654 -9.72 13.89 8.94
N GLN A 655 -9.92 14.77 9.91
CA GLN A 655 -10.16 14.33 11.30
C GLN A 655 -11.48 13.57 11.49
N ILE A 656 -12.47 13.74 10.60
CA ILE A 656 -13.70 12.97 10.64
C ILE A 656 -13.69 11.76 9.70
N ASN A 657 -12.95 11.80 8.60
CA ASN A 657 -13.05 10.79 7.54
C ASN A 657 -11.88 9.79 7.52
N ALA A 658 -10.67 10.21 7.84
CA ALA A 658 -9.50 9.33 7.79
C ALA A 658 -9.53 8.27 8.90
N PRO A 659 -9.05 7.03 8.63
CA PRO A 659 -8.96 5.97 9.65
C PRO A 659 -8.16 6.39 10.89
N PHE A 660 -7.03 7.06 10.71
CA PHE A 660 -6.21 7.61 11.79
C PHE A 660 -6.60 9.05 12.20
N GLY A 661 -7.74 9.55 11.70
CA GLY A 661 -8.36 10.77 12.19
C GLY A 661 -9.01 10.56 13.57
N ARG A 662 -9.36 11.64 14.26
CA ARG A 662 -9.93 11.56 15.63
C ARG A 662 -11.16 10.67 15.70
N VAL A 663 -12.10 10.80 14.75
CA VAL A 663 -13.32 9.98 14.74
C VAL A 663 -12.97 8.50 14.49
N GLY A 664 -12.02 8.21 13.61
CA GLY A 664 -11.59 6.82 13.35
C GLY A 664 -10.99 6.15 14.60
N LEU A 665 -10.10 6.83 15.33
CA LEU A 665 -9.52 6.31 16.56
C LEU A 665 -10.58 6.11 17.67
N ASP A 666 -11.53 7.02 17.79
CA ASP A 666 -12.65 6.87 18.73
C ASP A 666 -13.55 5.68 18.36
N VAL A 667 -13.80 5.46 17.06
CA VAL A 667 -14.54 4.29 16.55
C VAL A 667 -13.86 2.99 16.95
N ILE A 668 -12.54 2.90 16.81
CA ILE A 668 -11.78 1.70 17.21
C ILE A 668 -11.95 1.45 18.71
N THR A 669 -11.84 2.48 19.53
CA THR A 669 -12.04 2.39 20.99
C THR A 669 -13.43 1.88 21.34
N VAL A 670 -14.47 2.46 20.74
CA VAL A 670 -15.87 2.07 21.02
C VAL A 670 -16.16 0.65 20.50
N SER A 671 -15.68 0.31 19.31
CA SER A 671 -15.87 -1.04 18.74
C SER A 671 -15.20 -2.10 19.64
N THR A 672 -13.99 -1.85 20.13
CA THR A 672 -13.33 -2.74 21.09
C THR A 672 -14.21 -2.98 22.32
N ALA A 673 -14.68 -1.92 22.96
CA ALA A 673 -15.54 -2.02 24.12
C ALA A 673 -16.88 -2.75 23.81
N ALA A 674 -17.43 -2.56 22.61
CA ALA A 674 -18.61 -3.29 22.15
C ALA A 674 -18.33 -4.79 22.05
N LEU A 675 -17.25 -5.20 21.40
CA LEU A 675 -16.90 -6.60 21.18
C LEU A 675 -16.60 -7.36 22.51
N GLU A 676 -16.07 -6.66 23.49
CA GLU A 676 -15.80 -7.20 24.82
C GLU A 676 -17.05 -7.33 25.71
N SER A 677 -18.10 -6.59 25.40
CA SER A 677 -19.27 -6.43 26.26
C SER A 677 -20.30 -7.57 26.11
N GLU A 678 -21.31 -7.54 27.00
CA GLU A 678 -22.51 -8.37 26.89
C GLU A 678 -23.38 -7.92 25.70
N ASP A 679 -24.17 -8.86 25.16
CA ASP A 679 -24.91 -8.66 23.89
C ASP A 679 -25.83 -7.43 23.88
N ALA A 680 -26.40 -7.02 25.01
CA ALA A 680 -27.24 -5.83 25.08
C ALA A 680 -26.44 -4.53 24.95
N THR A 681 -25.27 -4.45 25.60
CA THR A 681 -24.33 -3.32 25.48
C THR A 681 -23.72 -3.28 24.09
N TYR A 682 -23.34 -4.42 23.54
CA TYR A 682 -22.88 -4.56 22.16
C TYR A 682 -23.88 -3.94 21.18
N ALA A 683 -25.15 -4.38 21.25
CA ALA A 683 -26.18 -3.87 20.34
C ALA A 683 -26.34 -2.34 20.42
N ASP A 684 -26.33 -1.77 21.64
CA ASP A 684 -26.46 -0.32 21.86
C ASP A 684 -25.25 0.45 21.30
N LEU A 685 -24.02 -0.02 21.54
CA LEU A 685 -22.81 0.63 21.06
C LEU A 685 -22.71 0.55 19.52
N GLU A 686 -23.04 -0.59 18.94
CA GLU A 686 -23.07 -0.80 17.49
C GLU A 686 -24.10 0.10 16.78
N ASP A 687 -25.27 0.26 17.38
CA ASP A 687 -26.30 1.18 16.86
C ASP A 687 -25.80 2.63 16.92
N GLN A 688 -25.12 3.03 17.99
CA GLN A 688 -24.52 4.36 18.12
C GLN A 688 -23.37 4.57 17.12
N LEU A 689 -22.53 3.56 16.89
CA LEU A 689 -21.46 3.61 15.87
C LEU A 689 -22.03 3.71 14.46
N ASN A 690 -23.07 2.94 14.12
CA ASN A 690 -23.74 3.03 12.84
C ASN A 690 -24.31 4.43 12.60
N GLN A 691 -25.02 4.99 13.58
CA GLN A 691 -25.56 6.34 13.48
C GLN A 691 -24.46 7.41 13.37
N LEU A 692 -23.36 7.27 14.12
CA LEU A 692 -22.21 8.16 14.02
C LEU A 692 -21.59 8.10 12.62
N THR A 693 -21.46 6.89 12.08
CA THR A 693 -20.89 6.64 10.73
C THR A 693 -21.77 7.24 9.64
N ASP A 694 -23.09 7.06 9.71
CA ASP A 694 -24.02 7.63 8.74
C ASP A 694 -23.98 9.17 8.74
N ASP A 695 -24.03 9.78 9.93
CA ASP A 695 -23.94 11.24 10.09
C ASP A 695 -22.58 11.78 9.60
N ARG A 696 -21.48 11.05 9.90
CA ARG A 696 -20.14 11.37 9.44
C ARG A 696 -20.05 11.30 7.92
N ASN A 697 -20.54 10.23 7.31
CA ASN A 697 -20.49 10.03 5.86
C ASN A 697 -21.25 11.14 5.12
N ALA A 698 -22.41 11.56 5.64
CA ALA A 698 -23.15 12.67 5.06
C ALA A 698 -22.34 13.99 5.08
N VAL A 699 -21.75 14.34 6.23
CA VAL A 699 -20.96 15.57 6.37
C VAL A 699 -19.64 15.49 5.58
N ALA A 700 -18.96 14.34 5.62
CA ALA A 700 -17.72 14.12 4.90
C ALA A 700 -17.93 14.17 3.39
N GLY A 701 -19.03 13.60 2.88
CA GLY A 701 -19.41 13.69 1.47
C GLY A 701 -19.57 15.13 1.01
N GLU A 702 -20.33 15.95 1.74
CA GLU A 702 -20.48 17.38 1.42
C GLU A 702 -19.14 18.15 1.50
N MET A 703 -18.25 17.80 2.44
CA MET A 703 -16.92 18.40 2.53
C MET A 703 -16.05 18.01 1.35
N ARG A 704 -16.02 16.73 0.98
CA ARG A 704 -15.29 16.21 -0.17
C ARG A 704 -15.74 16.89 -1.45
N ASP A 705 -17.06 16.93 -1.71
CA ASP A 705 -17.62 17.55 -2.91
C ASP A 705 -17.27 19.04 -3.01
N ALA A 706 -17.25 19.75 -1.87
CA ALA A 706 -16.85 21.15 -1.82
C ALA A 706 -15.34 21.35 -2.07
N LEU A 707 -14.49 20.46 -1.57
CA LEU A 707 -13.04 20.49 -1.77
C LEU A 707 -12.67 20.11 -3.21
N GLU A 708 -13.25 19.03 -3.72
CA GLU A 708 -13.05 18.52 -5.09
C GLU A 708 -13.58 19.52 -6.12
N GLY A 709 -14.80 20.02 -5.94
CA GLY A 709 -15.37 21.04 -6.82
C GLY A 709 -14.57 22.33 -6.85
N ALA A 710 -13.93 22.71 -5.73
CA ALA A 710 -13.03 23.86 -5.70
C ALA A 710 -11.66 23.57 -6.33
N ALA A 711 -11.16 22.34 -6.23
CA ALA A 711 -9.85 21.94 -6.76
C ALA A 711 -9.88 21.73 -8.28
N PHE A 712 -10.83 20.95 -8.78
CA PHE A 712 -10.91 20.49 -10.15
C PHE A 712 -12.11 21.04 -10.92
N GLY A 713 -13.29 21.15 -10.28
CA GLY A 713 -14.53 21.62 -10.90
C GLY A 713 -14.63 23.14 -11.04
N GLN A 714 -13.61 23.93 -10.71
CA GLN A 714 -13.61 25.41 -10.75
C GLN A 714 -14.81 26.07 -10.03
N GLN A 715 -15.39 25.38 -9.06
CA GLN A 715 -16.54 25.88 -8.30
C GLN A 715 -16.07 26.76 -7.14
N PRO A 716 -16.51 28.01 -7.04
CA PRO A 716 -16.11 28.85 -5.94
C PRO A 716 -16.73 28.35 -4.62
N LEU A 717 -15.89 28.14 -3.62
CA LEU A 717 -16.34 27.71 -2.30
C LEU A 717 -17.15 28.80 -1.61
N SER A 718 -18.38 28.50 -1.23
CA SER A 718 -19.18 29.38 -0.35
C SER A 718 -18.60 29.38 1.07
N GLN A 719 -18.10 30.54 1.52
CA GLN A 719 -17.58 30.67 2.90
C GLN A 719 -18.62 30.34 3.98
N LYS A 720 -19.88 30.69 3.73
CA LYS A 720 -20.97 30.38 4.67
C LYS A 720 -21.17 28.87 4.76
N HIS A 721 -21.20 28.18 3.64
CA HIS A 721 -21.35 26.73 3.56
C HIS A 721 -20.16 26.03 4.21
N ALA A 722 -18.93 26.40 3.86
CA ALA A 722 -17.71 25.84 4.46
C ALA A 722 -17.66 26.01 6.00
N LYS A 723 -18.07 27.19 6.52
CA LYS A 723 -18.15 27.41 7.97
C LYS A 723 -19.20 26.50 8.63
N SER A 724 -20.32 26.25 7.95
CA SER A 724 -21.36 25.31 8.43
C SER A 724 -20.81 23.87 8.50
N LEU A 725 -20.12 23.42 7.45
CA LEU A 725 -19.50 22.11 7.39
C LEU A 725 -18.42 21.93 8.47
N ILE A 726 -17.53 22.93 8.64
CA ILE A 726 -16.53 22.92 9.72
C ILE A 726 -17.18 22.80 11.10
N ALA A 727 -18.31 23.49 11.34
CA ALA A 727 -19.03 23.38 12.60
C ALA A 727 -19.66 22.00 12.78
N ALA A 728 -20.25 21.42 11.73
CA ALA A 728 -20.81 20.07 11.74
C ALA A 728 -19.72 19.02 12.00
N GLY A 729 -18.57 19.10 11.33
CA GLY A 729 -17.46 18.18 11.56
C GLY A 729 -16.91 18.24 12.99
N LYS A 730 -16.78 19.44 13.56
CA LYS A 730 -16.40 19.60 14.99
C LYS A 730 -17.42 19.00 15.95
N ALA A 731 -18.71 19.08 15.62
CA ALA A 731 -19.74 18.46 16.44
C ALA A 731 -19.67 16.93 16.39
N LEU A 732 -19.33 16.35 15.21
CA LEU A 732 -19.09 14.91 15.05
C LEU A 732 -17.88 14.45 15.86
N ILE A 733 -16.75 15.15 15.77
CA ILE A 733 -15.56 14.86 16.60
C ILE A 733 -15.95 14.86 18.09
N SER A 734 -16.62 15.91 18.56
CA SER A 734 -17.03 15.98 19.96
C SER A 734 -18.05 14.91 20.38
N ARG A 735 -18.83 14.38 19.43
CA ARG A 735 -19.74 13.27 19.68
C ARG A 735 -18.97 11.96 19.79
N ALA A 736 -18.01 11.70 18.91
CA ALA A 736 -17.14 10.54 18.93
C ALA A 736 -16.30 10.51 20.22
N ASP A 737 -15.63 11.63 20.56
CA ASP A 737 -14.88 11.78 21.82
C ASP A 737 -15.74 11.41 23.07
N ARG A 738 -16.99 11.86 23.13
CA ARG A 738 -17.89 11.53 24.25
C ARG A 738 -18.31 10.06 24.27
N LEU A 739 -18.55 9.49 23.11
CA LEU A 739 -18.90 8.07 23.00
C LEU A 739 -17.75 7.20 23.45
N ALA A 740 -16.55 7.46 22.98
CA ALA A 740 -15.35 6.74 23.41
C ALA A 740 -15.08 6.91 24.91
N ALA A 741 -15.21 8.12 25.45
CA ALA A 741 -15.05 8.36 26.89
C ALA A 741 -16.12 7.70 27.77
N SER A 742 -17.24 7.26 27.21
CA SER A 742 -18.31 6.55 27.95
C SER A 742 -18.08 5.03 28.02
N THR A 743 -17.13 4.50 27.30
CA THR A 743 -16.81 3.07 27.23
C THR A 743 -15.57 2.68 28.02
N GLY A 744 -14.78 3.67 28.51
CA GLY A 744 -13.55 3.50 29.27
C GLY A 744 -13.69 3.59 30.81
#